data_28ab349e29f84af4e3a3fdaac1567038
#
_entry.id   28ab349e29f84af4e3a3fdaac1567038
#
_cell.length_a   1.000
_cell.length_b   1.000
_cell.length_c   1.000
_cell.angle_alpha   90.00
_cell.angle_beta   90.00
_cell.angle_gamma   90.00
#
_symmetry.space_group_name_H-M   'P 1'
#
loop_
_entity.id
_entity.type
_entity.pdbx_description
1 polymer ?
#
loop_
_entity_poly.entity_id
_entity_poly.type
_entity_poly.pdbx_seq_one_letter_code
_entity_poly.pdbx_strand_id
1 'polypeptide(L)'
;MNQFSPKVSEILSFSREEAERLTSASVAPEHIMLAILREKSGPVWELFNQWKVDIDNIKKEIERRLQEETIDPTSYVPDMLLNEQANNILKLAVLEARIQHAQTVDILHLFLAILHDSSNNGAKKVMEENGFNYNNAISMLQQRANQPKNGIGMADEEEMDDDMMSSSSSEGSNNAKTTQAPRTKSKTPVLDSFGTNLTQAAAEGKLDPVVGREKEIMRVSEILGRRKKNNPILIGEPGVGKSAIVEGLAQLIVKHLTSPILFNKRVITLDLTAVVAGTKYRGQFEERIRALIKEIEQNPDIIVFIDEIHTLIGAGSSPGSMDAANILKPALARGTIQCIGATTLDEYRKSIEKDGALERRFQKVQVEPTTIEETLQILENIKDRYEAHHHVSYTEDALKACVKYADRYITDRFFPDKAIDIIDEAGSRIHLQHVKVPQAILDIQKDIEIAQKKKQAAVKNQNFELAASFRDKQTELEKTLKEEQDKWQKGDTEDKVEINEEAIADVVSMMTGVPVQRMQEAEGIRLKNMDAELKQVVIAQDAAIDKMVKAIQRNRVGLKDPNHPIGAFMFLGPTGVGKTYLAKRLAEMMFGSANALIRIDMSEYTESFNTSRLVGAPPGYVGYDEGGQLTEKVRRHPYSIVLLDEIEKAHGNVFNMLLQVLDEGRLTDGNGRLIDFRNTVIIMTSNAGTRQLKEFGQGVGFKAANLNGLSQSEGDKERARAIIQKSLSKQFAPEFLNRLDEIITFDQLDLEAIKKIINIELKGLFKRVHELGYEMEITDEAKEFVASKGYDVQFGARPLKRAIQNHIEDGLSELILSGEIKAGDTIKVSKEKDSEKLKFDIVSAE
;
A
#
# COMPACT_ATOMS: atom_id res chain seq x y z
N MET A 1 4.00 14.39 -9.90
CA MET A 1 4.85 14.95 -8.81
C MET A 1 5.42 16.26 -9.32
N ASN A 2 5.12 17.39 -8.69
CA ASN A 2 5.74 18.64 -9.09
C ASN A 2 7.23 18.56 -8.74
N GLN A 3 8.09 18.52 -9.75
CA GLN A 3 9.54 18.52 -9.57
C GLN A 3 10.00 19.93 -9.17
N PHE A 4 11.00 20.02 -8.32
CA PHE A 4 11.65 21.27 -7.99
C PHE A 4 12.46 21.78 -9.20
N SER A 5 12.39 23.08 -9.49
CA SER A 5 13.22 23.68 -10.54
C SER A 5 14.72 23.61 -10.17
N PRO A 6 15.62 23.59 -11.13
CA PRO A 6 17.07 23.62 -10.84
C PRO A 6 17.45 24.80 -9.94
N LYS A 7 16.78 25.94 -10.06
CA LYS A 7 16.99 27.12 -9.25
C LYS A 7 16.65 26.91 -7.77
N VAL A 8 15.58 26.15 -7.47
CA VAL A 8 15.24 25.81 -6.07
C VAL A 8 16.32 24.92 -5.45
N SER A 9 16.87 23.99 -6.21
CA SER A 9 17.99 23.16 -5.74
C SER A 9 19.24 24.00 -5.45
N GLU A 10 19.50 25.04 -6.23
CA GLU A 10 20.58 26.01 -6.02
C GLU A 10 20.34 26.84 -4.75
N ILE A 11 19.11 27.33 -4.53
CA ILE A 11 18.74 28.05 -3.29
C ILE A 11 18.91 27.16 -2.06
N LEU A 12 18.56 25.88 -2.14
CA LEU A 12 18.77 24.94 -1.03
C LEU A 12 20.27 24.68 -0.76
N SER A 13 21.12 24.74 -1.78
CA SER A 13 22.58 24.70 -1.60
C SER A 13 23.07 25.98 -0.90
N PHE A 14 22.64 27.15 -1.37
CA PHE A 14 22.99 28.43 -0.74
C PHE A 14 22.44 28.52 0.70
N SER A 15 21.31 27.95 1.00
CA SER A 15 20.77 27.94 2.38
C SER A 15 21.64 27.13 3.35
N ARG A 16 22.29 26.06 2.85
CA ARG A 16 23.29 25.31 3.65
C ARG A 16 24.56 26.14 3.87
N GLU A 17 25.06 26.81 2.82
CA GLU A 17 26.21 27.72 2.95
C GLU A 17 25.94 28.85 3.96
N GLU A 18 24.73 29.44 3.96
CA GLU A 18 24.36 30.48 4.92
C GLU A 18 24.24 29.93 6.35
N ALA A 19 23.72 28.68 6.50
CA ALA A 19 23.65 28.02 7.80
C ALA A 19 25.07 27.69 8.34
N GLU A 20 25.99 27.26 7.48
CA GLU A 20 27.41 27.10 7.84
C GLU A 20 28.06 28.44 8.22
N ARG A 21 27.81 29.50 7.45
CA ARG A 21 28.36 30.84 7.72
C ARG A 21 27.91 31.37 9.07
N LEU A 22 26.66 31.06 9.46
CA LEU A 22 26.08 31.51 10.71
C LEU A 22 26.25 30.52 11.87
N THR A 23 27.01 29.43 11.66
CA THR A 23 27.29 28.37 12.66
C THR A 23 26.04 27.78 13.29
N SER A 24 24.98 27.60 12.48
CA SER A 24 23.71 27.00 12.90
C SER A 24 23.77 25.47 12.85
N ALA A 25 23.08 24.79 13.77
CA ALA A 25 23.08 23.32 13.86
C ALA A 25 22.24 22.64 12.73
N SER A 26 21.35 23.38 12.07
CA SER A 26 20.48 22.88 10.99
C SER A 26 20.01 24.02 10.11
N VAL A 27 19.54 23.69 8.91
CA VAL A 27 18.98 24.68 7.98
C VAL A 27 17.55 25.01 8.41
N ALA A 28 17.31 26.24 8.83
CA ALA A 28 16.02 26.80 9.23
C ALA A 28 15.40 27.64 8.09
N PRO A 29 14.10 28.01 8.16
CA PRO A 29 13.45 28.89 7.19
C PRO A 29 14.17 30.22 6.93
N GLU A 30 14.80 30.78 7.96
CA GLU A 30 15.59 31.99 7.91
C GLU A 30 16.78 31.87 6.96
N HIS A 31 17.45 30.70 6.93
CA HIS A 31 18.56 30.46 6.02
C HIS A 31 18.08 30.33 4.57
N ILE A 32 16.88 29.75 4.35
CA ILE A 32 16.26 29.69 3.03
C ILE A 32 15.92 31.10 2.55
N MET A 33 15.40 31.95 3.42
CA MET A 33 15.12 33.34 3.08
C MET A 33 16.39 34.12 2.76
N LEU A 34 17.48 33.95 3.53
CA LEU A 34 18.79 34.57 3.23
C LEU A 34 19.33 34.12 1.87
N ALA A 35 19.15 32.83 1.52
CA ALA A 35 19.54 32.32 0.21
C ALA A 35 18.70 32.94 -0.92
N ILE A 36 17.40 33.12 -0.73
CA ILE A 36 16.51 33.81 -1.68
C ILE A 36 16.94 35.30 -1.84
N LEU A 37 17.29 35.98 -0.77
CA LEU A 37 17.77 37.36 -0.81
C LEU A 37 19.15 37.51 -1.47
N ARG A 38 19.94 36.44 -1.49
CA ARG A 38 21.24 36.37 -2.19
C ARG A 38 21.08 36.31 -3.70
N GLU A 39 20.03 35.65 -4.18
CA GLU A 39 19.69 35.57 -5.60
C GLU A 39 19.07 36.90 -6.09
N LYS A 40 19.89 37.74 -6.71
CA LYS A 40 19.45 39.08 -7.20
C LYS A 40 18.74 39.03 -8.54
N SER A 41 18.01 37.93 -8.84
CA SER A 41 17.32 37.73 -10.13
C SER A 41 15.95 37.05 -9.92
N GLY A 42 15.06 37.21 -10.92
CA GLY A 42 13.78 36.51 -10.96
C GLY A 42 12.59 37.23 -10.31
N PRO A 43 11.40 36.55 -10.29
CA PRO A 43 10.13 37.18 -9.89
C PRO A 43 10.11 37.74 -8.48
N VAL A 44 10.80 37.12 -7.53
CA VAL A 44 10.87 37.57 -6.12
C VAL A 44 11.66 38.88 -6.00
N TRP A 45 12.79 38.99 -6.73
CA TRP A 45 13.59 40.19 -6.77
C TRP A 45 12.83 41.38 -7.35
N GLU A 46 12.03 41.13 -8.38
CA GLU A 46 11.18 42.15 -8.97
C GLU A 46 10.08 42.64 -8.02
N LEU A 47 9.51 41.76 -7.19
CA LEU A 47 8.58 42.14 -6.13
C LEU A 47 9.24 43.07 -5.09
N PHE A 48 10.46 42.75 -4.65
CA PHE A 48 11.19 43.57 -3.69
C PHE A 48 11.49 44.96 -4.26
N ASN A 49 11.93 45.03 -5.53
CA ASN A 49 12.18 46.30 -6.20
C ASN A 49 10.91 47.16 -6.32
N GLN A 50 9.78 46.55 -6.63
CA GLN A 50 8.51 47.26 -6.77
C GLN A 50 8.02 47.81 -5.43
N TRP A 51 8.29 47.09 -4.35
CA TRP A 51 7.91 47.49 -3.00
C TRP A 51 8.89 48.51 -2.36
N LYS A 52 10.04 48.75 -2.99
CA LYS A 52 11.13 49.61 -2.49
C LYS A 52 11.61 49.21 -1.09
N VAL A 53 11.68 47.90 -0.84
CA VAL A 53 12.13 47.36 0.43
C VAL A 53 13.63 47.49 0.55
N ASP A 54 14.11 47.87 1.74
CA ASP A 54 15.55 47.84 2.08
C ASP A 54 15.97 46.37 2.39
N ILE A 55 16.45 45.70 1.35
CA ILE A 55 16.88 44.30 1.44
C ILE A 55 18.06 44.10 2.38
N ASP A 56 18.96 45.07 2.44
CA ASP A 56 20.14 44.99 3.31
C ASP A 56 19.75 45.12 4.80
N ASN A 57 18.68 45.83 5.10
CA ASN A 57 18.14 45.93 6.44
C ASN A 57 17.44 44.64 6.85
N ILE A 58 16.63 44.05 5.95
CA ILE A 58 15.98 42.75 6.18
C ILE A 58 17.01 41.65 6.41
N LYS A 59 18.06 41.61 5.61
CA LYS A 59 19.15 40.65 5.74
C LYS A 59 19.81 40.74 7.12
N LYS A 60 20.18 41.95 7.55
CA LYS A 60 20.79 42.19 8.86
C LYS A 60 19.87 41.80 10.02
N GLU A 61 18.60 42.06 9.90
CA GLU A 61 17.62 41.74 10.96
C GLU A 61 17.38 40.23 11.07
N ILE A 62 17.35 39.47 9.95
CA ILE A 62 17.28 38.01 9.94
C ILE A 62 18.58 37.44 10.58
N GLU A 63 19.74 37.92 10.16
CA GLU A 63 21.04 37.48 10.71
C GLU A 63 21.14 37.77 12.23
N ARG A 64 20.66 38.93 12.69
CA ARG A 64 20.66 39.28 14.11
C ARG A 64 19.82 38.30 14.93
N ARG A 65 18.62 37.95 14.45
CA ARG A 65 17.72 36.99 15.14
C ARG A 65 18.30 35.60 15.20
N LEU A 66 18.93 35.13 14.12
CA LEU A 66 19.63 33.85 14.11
C LEU A 66 20.80 33.81 15.10
N GLN A 67 21.54 34.92 15.28
CA GLN A 67 22.63 35.01 16.26
C GLN A 67 22.13 35.01 17.71
N GLU A 68 20.95 35.56 17.99
CA GLU A 68 20.35 35.53 19.32
C GLU A 68 19.83 34.14 19.74
N GLU A 69 19.55 33.23 18.78
CA GLU A 69 19.09 31.85 19.03
C GLU A 69 20.22 30.80 19.10
N THR A 70 21.48 31.17 18.85
CA THR A 70 22.62 30.23 18.88
C THR A 70 23.12 30.04 20.31
N ILE A 71 22.84 28.87 20.88
CA ILE A 71 23.41 28.37 22.13
C ILE A 71 24.44 27.28 21.79
N ASP A 72 25.73 27.57 22.06
CA ASP A 72 26.95 26.73 22.00
C ASP A 72 27.54 26.31 20.62
N PRO A 73 28.83 26.69 20.36
CA PRO A 73 29.50 26.49 19.08
C PRO A 73 30.29 25.17 18.95
N THR A 74 29.92 24.06 19.58
CA THR A 74 30.78 22.86 19.69
C THR A 74 30.30 21.61 18.95
N SER A 75 29.36 21.65 18.03
CA SER A 75 28.98 20.47 17.23
C SER A 75 29.05 20.75 15.72
N TYR A 76 30.20 20.47 15.12
CA TYR A 76 30.35 20.38 13.69
C TYR A 76 29.61 19.11 13.19
N VAL A 77 28.56 19.27 12.37
CA VAL A 77 27.83 18.16 11.72
C VAL A 77 28.16 18.19 10.24
N PRO A 78 28.80 17.15 9.66
CA PRO A 78 29.24 17.13 8.26
C PRO A 78 28.13 17.15 7.22
N ASP A 79 26.89 16.81 7.59
CA ASP A 79 25.69 16.85 6.73
C ASP A 79 24.60 17.70 7.38
N MET A 80 24.55 18.99 7.01
CA MET A 80 23.52 19.89 7.53
C MET A 80 22.13 19.51 7.00
N LEU A 81 21.31 18.93 7.87
CA LEU A 81 19.93 18.56 7.58
C LEU A 81 18.98 19.77 7.73
N LEU A 82 17.92 19.76 6.95
CA LEU A 82 16.81 20.70 7.10
C LEU A 82 16.08 20.42 8.42
N ASN A 83 15.79 21.47 9.19
CA ASN A 83 14.93 21.32 10.37
C ASN A 83 13.48 21.00 9.98
N GLU A 84 12.64 20.67 10.95
CA GLU A 84 11.24 20.31 10.72
C GLU A 84 10.44 21.44 10.07
N GLN A 85 10.70 22.70 10.46
CA GLN A 85 10.04 23.88 9.88
C GLN A 85 10.43 24.09 8.42
N ALA A 86 11.71 23.97 8.08
CA ALA A 86 12.18 24.08 6.70
C ALA A 86 11.61 22.95 5.80
N ASN A 87 11.51 21.74 6.33
CA ASN A 87 10.85 20.64 5.63
C ASN A 87 9.36 20.91 5.37
N ASN A 88 8.66 21.52 6.32
CA ASN A 88 7.27 21.90 6.15
C ASN A 88 7.10 23.01 5.11
N ILE A 89 8.01 23.98 5.04
CA ILE A 89 8.02 25.01 3.99
C ILE A 89 8.19 24.39 2.60
N LEU A 90 9.04 23.39 2.44
CA LEU A 90 9.16 22.70 1.15
C LEU A 90 7.86 22.00 0.73
N LYS A 91 7.14 21.40 1.67
CA LYS A 91 5.81 20.82 1.41
C LYS A 91 4.79 21.89 1.04
N LEU A 92 4.79 23.02 1.74
CA LEU A 92 3.94 24.19 1.43
C LEU A 92 4.27 24.78 0.06
N ALA A 93 5.54 24.86 -0.33
CA ALA A 93 5.95 25.33 -1.65
C ALA A 93 5.39 24.47 -2.80
N VAL A 94 5.27 23.15 -2.60
CA VAL A 94 4.59 22.27 -3.55
C VAL A 94 3.10 22.55 -3.63
N LEU A 95 2.47 22.91 -2.49
CA LEU A 95 1.06 23.32 -2.47
C LEU A 95 0.85 24.65 -3.17
N GLU A 96 1.73 25.64 -2.92
CA GLU A 96 1.69 26.94 -3.59
C GLU A 96 1.86 26.82 -5.10
N ALA A 97 2.75 25.95 -5.58
CA ALA A 97 2.90 25.67 -7.00
C ALA A 97 1.64 25.07 -7.63
N ARG A 98 0.93 24.21 -6.89
CA ARG A 98 -0.37 23.68 -7.35
C ARG A 98 -1.47 24.73 -7.38
N ILE A 99 -1.52 25.59 -6.38
CA ILE A 99 -2.49 26.71 -6.31
C ILE A 99 -2.30 27.66 -7.51
N GLN A 100 -1.06 27.86 -7.94
CA GLN A 100 -0.72 28.71 -9.09
C GLN A 100 -0.68 27.95 -10.42
N HIS A 101 -1.14 26.69 -10.47
CA HIS A 101 -1.14 25.85 -11.65
C HIS A 101 0.24 25.69 -12.33
N ALA A 102 1.34 25.83 -11.58
CA ALA A 102 2.69 25.69 -12.09
C ALA A 102 3.08 24.21 -12.18
N GLN A 103 3.74 23.83 -13.28
CA GLN A 103 4.21 22.45 -13.48
C GLN A 103 5.43 22.11 -12.59
N THR A 104 6.24 23.12 -12.23
CA THR A 104 7.44 22.97 -11.40
C THR A 104 7.39 23.95 -10.23
N VAL A 105 7.99 23.53 -9.11
CA VAL A 105 8.17 24.41 -7.94
C VAL A 105 9.34 25.34 -8.19
N ASP A 106 9.11 26.67 -8.21
CA ASP A 106 10.13 27.69 -8.41
C ASP A 106 10.37 28.51 -7.15
N ILE A 107 11.36 29.41 -7.16
CA ILE A 107 11.76 30.29 -6.05
C ILE A 107 10.57 31.11 -5.52
N LEU A 108 9.70 31.57 -6.41
CA LEU A 108 8.48 32.30 -6.03
C LEU A 108 7.58 31.49 -5.10
N HIS A 109 7.35 30.21 -5.42
CA HIS A 109 6.52 29.32 -4.58
C HIS A 109 7.16 29.07 -3.22
N LEU A 110 8.50 28.97 -3.18
CA LEU A 110 9.24 28.82 -1.93
C LEU A 110 9.13 30.07 -1.06
N PHE A 111 9.24 31.26 -1.65
CA PHE A 111 9.05 32.54 -0.98
C PHE A 111 7.64 32.70 -0.41
N LEU A 112 6.61 32.40 -1.21
CA LEU A 112 5.21 32.44 -0.76
C LEU A 112 4.94 31.43 0.35
N ALA A 113 5.54 30.24 0.31
CA ALA A 113 5.43 29.25 1.36
C ALA A 113 6.00 29.73 2.70
N ILE A 114 7.13 30.48 2.69
CA ILE A 114 7.69 31.06 3.91
C ILE A 114 6.72 32.09 4.51
N LEU A 115 6.07 32.92 3.68
CA LEU A 115 5.09 33.90 4.14
C LEU A 115 3.77 33.29 4.59
N HIS A 116 3.38 32.14 4.01
CA HIS A 116 2.14 31.43 4.30
C HIS A 116 2.24 30.56 5.56
N ASP A 117 3.44 30.14 5.95
CA ASP A 117 3.66 29.27 7.08
C ASP A 117 2.98 29.77 8.36
N SER A 118 2.25 28.88 9.03
CA SER A 118 1.54 29.17 10.29
C SER A 118 2.42 29.04 11.53
N SER A 119 3.64 28.50 11.39
CA SER A 119 4.59 28.37 12.48
C SER A 119 5.21 29.72 12.88
N ASN A 120 5.84 29.74 14.04
CA ASN A 120 6.54 30.93 14.56
C ASN A 120 7.88 31.14 13.83
N ASN A 121 7.83 31.43 12.56
CA ASN A 121 8.94 31.57 11.62
C ASN A 121 9.53 32.99 11.70
N GLY A 122 10.81 33.12 12.04
CA GLY A 122 11.51 34.39 12.19
C GLY A 122 11.64 35.19 10.89
N ALA A 123 11.84 34.51 9.75
CA ALA A 123 11.89 35.13 8.44
C ALA A 123 10.54 35.79 8.07
N LYS A 124 9.42 35.12 8.32
CA LYS A 124 8.09 35.69 8.14
C LYS A 124 7.85 36.92 8.98
N LYS A 125 8.20 36.88 10.27
CA LYS A 125 8.05 38.04 11.16
C LYS A 125 8.81 39.25 10.67
N VAL A 126 10.07 39.08 10.26
CA VAL A 126 10.86 40.19 9.71
C VAL A 126 10.22 40.77 8.47
N MET A 127 9.67 39.91 7.60
CA MET A 127 8.96 40.37 6.41
C MET A 127 7.67 41.14 6.72
N GLU A 128 6.88 40.66 7.70
CA GLU A 128 5.64 41.33 8.15
C GLU A 128 5.91 42.68 8.82
N GLU A 129 6.95 42.79 9.62
CA GLU A 129 7.40 44.06 10.24
C GLU A 129 7.84 45.11 9.21
N ASN A 130 8.34 44.65 8.05
CA ASN A 130 8.65 45.50 6.91
C ASN A 130 7.46 45.69 5.94
N GLY A 131 6.25 45.30 6.36
CA GLY A 131 5.00 45.50 5.60
C GLY A 131 4.75 44.44 4.54
N PHE A 132 5.55 43.36 4.46
CA PHE A 132 5.44 42.32 3.47
C PHE A 132 4.69 41.14 4.08
N ASN A 133 3.45 40.95 3.71
CA ASN A 133 2.67 39.78 4.10
C ASN A 133 2.21 38.97 2.86
N TYR A 134 1.75 37.75 3.10
CA TYR A 134 1.30 36.83 2.05
C TYR A 134 0.23 37.43 1.15
N ASN A 135 -0.79 38.09 1.71
CA ASN A 135 -1.89 38.69 0.94
C ASN A 135 -1.43 39.84 0.03
N ASN A 136 -0.49 40.64 0.51
CA ASN A 136 0.09 41.72 -0.27
C ASN A 136 0.93 41.18 -1.42
N ALA A 137 1.71 40.10 -1.19
CA ALA A 137 2.52 39.45 -2.23
C ALA A 137 1.64 38.87 -3.35
N ILE A 138 0.54 38.21 -3.00
CA ILE A 138 -0.40 37.66 -4.00
C ILE A 138 -1.13 38.77 -4.75
N SER A 139 -1.61 39.81 -4.07
CA SER A 139 -2.31 40.91 -4.73
C SER A 139 -1.44 41.64 -5.77
N MET A 140 -0.15 41.77 -5.53
CA MET A 140 0.79 42.32 -6.49
C MET A 140 1.06 41.38 -7.67
N LEU A 141 1.13 40.09 -7.44
CA LEU A 141 1.26 39.11 -8.53
C LEU A 141 0.02 39.14 -9.43
N GLN A 142 -1.18 39.26 -8.86
CA GLN A 142 -2.43 39.37 -9.60
C GLN A 142 -2.55 40.68 -10.38
N GLN A 143 -2.10 41.83 -9.79
CA GLN A 143 -2.05 43.11 -10.50
C GLN A 143 -1.09 43.08 -11.70
N ARG A 144 -0.03 42.31 -11.60
CA ARG A 144 0.95 42.12 -12.68
C ARG A 144 0.42 41.24 -13.82
N ALA A 145 -0.39 40.24 -13.51
CA ALA A 145 -1.07 39.43 -14.53
C ALA A 145 -2.07 40.25 -15.36
N ASN A 146 -2.60 41.33 -14.82
CA ASN A 146 -3.60 42.19 -15.45
C ASN A 146 -3.02 43.43 -16.18
N GLN A 147 -1.68 43.61 -16.28
CA GLN A 147 -1.09 44.69 -17.09
C GLN A 147 -0.80 44.20 -18.51
N PRO A 148 -1.27 44.92 -19.57
CA PRO A 148 -1.02 44.53 -20.95
C PRO A 148 0.50 44.63 -21.29
N LYS A 149 1.13 43.52 -21.62
CA LYS A 149 2.50 43.46 -22.11
C LYS A 149 2.55 44.07 -23.51
N ASN A 150 3.09 45.27 -23.66
CA ASN A 150 3.57 45.77 -24.94
C ASN A 150 4.97 45.22 -25.22
N GLY A 151 5.07 44.39 -26.26
CA GLY A 151 6.30 44.20 -27.02
C GLY A 151 7.00 42.85 -26.94
N ILE A 152 6.84 42.07 -28.02
CA ILE A 152 7.77 41.10 -28.60
C ILE A 152 7.87 39.71 -28.00
N GLY A 153 7.29 38.75 -28.70
CA GLY A 153 7.89 37.44 -28.98
C GLY A 153 7.43 36.21 -28.24
N MET A 154 6.54 35.48 -28.88
CA MET A 154 6.41 34.02 -28.97
C MET A 154 5.87 33.19 -27.80
N ALA A 155 4.79 32.51 -28.17
CA ALA A 155 4.30 31.16 -27.82
C ALA A 155 3.33 31.00 -26.64
N ASP A 156 2.10 30.73 -27.06
CA ASP A 156 1.06 29.83 -26.52
C ASP A 156 0.81 29.78 -25.02
N GLU A 157 -0.21 30.47 -24.59
CA GLU A 157 -1.05 30.09 -23.42
C GLU A 157 -2.51 30.44 -23.72
N GLU A 158 -3.35 29.43 -23.69
CA GLU A 158 -4.80 29.54 -23.76
C GLU A 158 -5.33 30.20 -22.46
N GLU A 159 -5.91 31.40 -22.60
CA GLU A 159 -6.63 32.09 -21.54
C GLU A 159 -8.03 31.50 -21.39
N MET A 160 -8.37 31.11 -20.16
CA MET A 160 -9.77 30.99 -19.73
C MET A 160 -10.19 32.28 -19.05
N ASP A 161 -11.08 33.00 -19.70
CA ASP A 161 -11.75 34.21 -19.25
C ASP A 161 -12.68 33.94 -18.05
N ASP A 162 -12.47 34.73 -17.02
CA ASP A 162 -13.36 34.92 -15.88
C ASP A 162 -14.10 36.26 -16.12
N ASP A 163 -15.28 36.22 -16.75
CA ASP A 163 -16.17 37.36 -16.82
C ASP A 163 -17.62 36.92 -16.62
N MET A 164 -18.12 37.16 -15.42
CA MET A 164 -19.55 37.33 -15.20
C MET A 164 -19.79 38.42 -14.14
N MET A 165 -20.06 39.60 -14.58
CA MET A 165 -21.15 40.49 -14.17
C MET A 165 -20.90 41.92 -14.61
N SER A 166 -21.62 42.37 -15.60
CA SER A 166 -22.51 43.51 -15.49
C SER A 166 -23.12 43.86 -16.84
N SER A 167 -24.43 44.08 -16.78
CA SER A 167 -25.27 44.56 -17.87
C SER A 167 -25.00 46.01 -18.22
N SER A 168 -24.95 46.35 -19.47
CA SER A 168 -25.83 47.32 -20.15
C SER A 168 -25.28 47.78 -21.51
N SER A 169 -26.15 47.60 -22.51
CA SER A 169 -26.43 48.41 -23.73
C SER A 169 -25.36 49.31 -24.36
N SER A 170 -25.00 49.06 -25.62
CA SER A 170 -25.40 49.85 -26.76
C SER A 170 -24.70 49.44 -28.06
N GLU A 171 -25.45 49.51 -29.10
CA GLU A 171 -25.29 49.32 -30.54
C GLU A 171 -23.95 49.73 -31.19
N GLY A 172 -23.58 48.95 -32.23
CA GLY A 172 -22.90 49.58 -33.35
C GLY A 172 -21.87 48.72 -34.12
N SER A 173 -22.34 48.02 -35.16
CA SER A 173 -21.79 47.92 -36.52
C SER A 173 -20.46 47.18 -36.82
N ASN A 174 -20.66 46.11 -37.60
CA ASN A 174 -19.97 45.65 -38.81
C ASN A 174 -18.65 44.91 -38.83
N ASN A 175 -18.83 43.67 -39.28
CA ASN A 175 -18.03 42.90 -40.29
C ASN A 175 -16.58 42.48 -40.05
N ALA A 176 -16.42 41.20 -39.78
CA ALA A 176 -15.59 40.33 -40.63
C ALA A 176 -15.88 38.84 -40.34
N LYS A 177 -16.20 38.09 -41.38
CA LYS A 177 -16.49 36.67 -41.41
C LYS A 177 -15.21 35.86 -41.09
N THR A 178 -15.28 35.03 -40.05
CA THR A 178 -14.47 33.82 -40.00
C THR A 178 -15.37 32.71 -39.48
N THR A 179 -15.51 31.66 -40.28
CA THR A 179 -16.33 30.48 -40.04
C THR A 179 -15.79 29.68 -38.86
N GLN A 180 -16.43 29.82 -37.72
CA GLN A 180 -16.36 28.85 -36.62
C GLN A 180 -17.72 28.16 -36.54
N ALA A 181 -17.67 26.82 -36.41
CA ALA A 181 -18.86 26.00 -36.19
C ALA A 181 -19.64 26.49 -34.95
N PRO A 182 -20.99 26.48 -34.96
CA PRO A 182 -21.76 26.99 -33.83
C PRO A 182 -21.59 26.12 -32.60
N ARG A 183 -20.87 26.59 -31.58
CA ARG A 183 -20.99 26.08 -30.20
C ARG A 183 -22.41 26.42 -29.76
N THR A 184 -23.28 25.43 -29.75
CA THR A 184 -24.60 25.49 -29.12
C THR A 184 -24.42 25.86 -27.64
N LYS A 185 -24.97 27.04 -27.27
CA LYS A 185 -25.00 27.44 -25.84
C LYS A 185 -25.70 26.34 -25.06
N SER A 186 -24.95 25.69 -24.18
CA SER A 186 -25.50 24.66 -23.30
C SER A 186 -26.63 25.25 -22.46
N LYS A 187 -27.74 24.48 -22.29
CA LYS A 187 -28.85 24.86 -21.41
C LYS A 187 -28.47 24.72 -19.92
N THR A 188 -27.34 24.11 -19.61
CA THR A 188 -26.90 23.68 -18.26
C THR A 188 -25.43 24.01 -18.03
N PRO A 189 -24.97 25.29 -18.08
CA PRO A 189 -23.55 25.64 -18.02
C PRO A 189 -22.91 25.32 -16.67
N VAL A 190 -23.65 25.51 -15.56
CA VAL A 190 -23.12 25.21 -14.22
C VAL A 190 -22.95 23.68 -14.01
N LEU A 191 -23.96 22.91 -14.43
CA LEU A 191 -23.95 21.46 -14.31
C LEU A 191 -22.87 20.84 -15.20
N ASP A 192 -22.65 21.37 -16.39
CA ASP A 192 -21.63 20.89 -17.33
C ASP A 192 -20.22 21.20 -16.84
N SER A 193 -20.03 22.21 -15.97
CA SER A 193 -18.74 22.52 -15.35
C SER A 193 -18.35 21.57 -14.21
N PHE A 194 -19.33 20.91 -13.56
CA PHE A 194 -19.11 20.05 -12.40
C PHE A 194 -19.60 18.62 -12.61
N GLY A 195 -20.05 18.28 -13.82
CA GLY A 195 -20.61 16.97 -14.10
C GLY A 195 -20.24 16.44 -15.47
N THR A 196 -20.25 15.12 -15.61
CA THR A 196 -20.04 14.39 -16.86
C THR A 196 -21.35 13.86 -17.39
N ASN A 197 -21.68 14.15 -18.64
CA ASN A 197 -22.91 13.68 -19.29
C ASN A 197 -22.72 12.22 -19.79
N LEU A 198 -23.19 11.24 -19.00
CA LEU A 198 -23.10 9.82 -19.35
C LEU A 198 -23.90 9.45 -20.61
N THR A 199 -25.04 10.10 -20.83
CA THR A 199 -25.86 9.84 -22.04
C THR A 199 -25.14 10.29 -23.30
N GLN A 200 -24.40 11.40 -23.24
CA GLN A 200 -23.56 11.85 -24.35
C GLN A 200 -22.37 10.92 -24.56
N ALA A 201 -21.68 10.53 -23.49
CA ALA A 201 -20.57 9.58 -23.56
C ALA A 201 -21.03 8.23 -24.14
N ALA A 202 -22.25 7.78 -23.79
CA ALA A 202 -22.86 6.59 -24.37
C ALA A 202 -23.12 6.73 -25.88
N ALA A 203 -23.62 7.90 -26.32
CA ALA A 203 -23.85 8.19 -27.75
C ALA A 203 -22.54 8.25 -28.55
N GLU A 204 -21.46 8.71 -27.94
CA GLU A 204 -20.11 8.75 -28.51
C GLU A 204 -19.38 7.39 -28.44
N GLY A 205 -19.98 6.35 -27.83
CA GLY A 205 -19.41 5.01 -27.71
C GLY A 205 -18.22 4.91 -26.73
N LYS A 206 -18.07 5.88 -25.82
CA LYS A 206 -16.97 5.95 -24.86
C LYS A 206 -17.16 5.06 -23.62
N LEU A 207 -18.41 4.64 -23.35
CA LEU A 207 -18.72 3.82 -22.17
C LEU A 207 -18.52 2.33 -22.47
N ASP A 208 -18.07 1.59 -21.48
CA ASP A 208 -17.89 0.16 -21.56
C ASP A 208 -19.22 -0.59 -21.63
N PRO A 209 -19.30 -1.71 -22.36
CA PRO A 209 -20.51 -2.52 -22.40
C PRO A 209 -20.80 -3.12 -21.02
N VAL A 210 -22.02 -2.97 -20.56
CA VAL A 210 -22.47 -3.50 -19.27
C VAL A 210 -23.17 -4.83 -19.45
N VAL A 211 -22.71 -5.85 -18.74
CA VAL A 211 -23.20 -7.23 -18.82
C VAL A 211 -23.57 -7.73 -17.42
N GLY A 212 -24.63 -8.54 -17.31
CA GLY A 212 -25.02 -9.19 -16.06
C GLY A 212 -25.70 -8.29 -15.04
N ARG A 213 -26.13 -7.07 -15.44
CA ARG A 213 -26.81 -6.10 -14.56
C ARG A 213 -28.21 -5.71 -15.02
N GLU A 214 -28.83 -6.52 -15.87
CA GLU A 214 -30.13 -6.24 -16.46
C GLU A 214 -31.24 -6.08 -15.40
N LYS A 215 -31.18 -6.89 -14.33
CA LYS A 215 -32.15 -6.86 -13.23
C LYS A 215 -32.08 -5.56 -12.46
N GLU A 216 -30.88 -5.12 -12.10
CA GLU A 216 -30.63 -3.89 -11.37
C GLU A 216 -30.97 -2.68 -12.22
N ILE A 217 -30.59 -2.65 -13.49
CA ILE A 217 -30.92 -1.55 -14.43
C ILE A 217 -32.44 -1.46 -14.62
N MET A 218 -33.12 -2.59 -14.79
CA MET A 218 -34.57 -2.62 -14.88
C MET A 218 -35.21 -2.08 -13.61
N ARG A 219 -34.69 -2.48 -12.44
CA ARG A 219 -35.21 -2.02 -11.15
C ARG A 219 -34.98 -0.52 -10.95
N VAL A 220 -33.84 0.02 -11.34
CA VAL A 220 -33.55 1.47 -11.34
C VAL A 220 -34.53 2.19 -12.26
N SER A 221 -34.77 1.67 -13.46
CA SER A 221 -35.72 2.23 -14.44
C SER A 221 -37.15 2.27 -13.91
N GLU A 222 -37.60 1.19 -13.25
CA GLU A 222 -38.92 1.12 -12.60
C GLU A 222 -39.06 2.18 -11.48
N ILE A 223 -38.02 2.36 -10.67
CA ILE A 223 -38.05 3.33 -9.56
C ILE A 223 -38.11 4.73 -10.12
N LEU A 224 -37.30 5.07 -11.13
CA LEU A 224 -37.31 6.36 -11.81
C LEU A 224 -38.65 6.70 -12.45
N GLY A 225 -39.41 5.70 -12.89
CA GLY A 225 -40.75 5.86 -13.44
C GLY A 225 -41.87 6.08 -12.41
N ARG A 226 -41.61 5.99 -11.10
CA ARG A 226 -42.61 6.20 -10.06
C ARG A 226 -43.00 7.66 -9.88
N ARG A 227 -44.22 7.89 -9.45
CA ARG A 227 -44.72 9.24 -9.13
C ARG A 227 -44.13 9.81 -7.83
N LYS A 228 -43.83 8.92 -6.84
CA LYS A 228 -43.25 9.27 -5.55
C LYS A 228 -42.17 8.25 -5.22
N LYS A 229 -41.17 8.64 -4.44
CA LYS A 229 -39.97 7.79 -4.12
C LYS A 229 -39.28 7.31 -5.42
N ASN A 230 -39.08 8.26 -6.33
CA ASN A 230 -38.49 8.02 -7.64
C ASN A 230 -36.97 8.18 -7.68
N ASN A 231 -36.33 8.19 -6.55
CA ASN A 231 -34.86 8.26 -6.43
C ASN A 231 -34.31 6.89 -5.99
N PRO A 232 -33.70 6.10 -6.86
CA PRO A 232 -33.01 4.87 -6.49
C PRO A 232 -31.70 5.17 -5.78
N ILE A 233 -31.35 4.33 -4.83
CA ILE A 233 -30.02 4.30 -4.21
C ILE A 233 -29.42 2.90 -4.35
N LEU A 234 -28.28 2.82 -5.02
CA LEU A 234 -27.51 1.60 -5.22
C LEU A 234 -26.67 1.34 -3.99
N ILE A 235 -26.89 0.22 -3.33
CA ILE A 235 -26.18 -0.18 -2.11
C ILE A 235 -25.43 -1.47 -2.38
N GLY A 236 -24.11 -1.45 -2.18
CA GLY A 236 -23.27 -2.64 -2.37
C GLY A 236 -21.82 -2.36 -1.99
N GLU A 237 -21.05 -3.40 -1.90
CA GLU A 237 -19.62 -3.31 -1.56
C GLU A 237 -18.85 -2.48 -2.61
N PRO A 238 -17.67 -1.95 -2.26
CA PRO A 238 -16.79 -1.30 -3.25
C PRO A 238 -16.42 -2.28 -4.37
N GLY A 239 -16.35 -1.78 -5.61
CA GLY A 239 -15.93 -2.58 -6.75
C GLY A 239 -16.98 -3.56 -7.33
N VAL A 240 -18.24 -3.58 -6.83
CA VAL A 240 -19.29 -4.45 -7.40
C VAL A 240 -19.93 -3.92 -8.68
N GLY A 241 -19.52 -2.76 -9.19
CA GLY A 241 -20.03 -2.18 -10.43
C GLY A 241 -21.28 -1.32 -10.28
N LYS A 242 -21.44 -0.58 -9.16
CA LYS A 242 -22.56 0.34 -8.96
C LYS A 242 -22.66 1.43 -10.04
N SER A 243 -21.54 2.03 -10.40
CA SER A 243 -21.44 3.07 -11.42
C SER A 243 -21.73 2.50 -12.82
N ALA A 244 -21.30 1.26 -13.11
CA ALA A 244 -21.57 0.56 -14.36
C ALA A 244 -23.08 0.36 -14.60
N ILE A 245 -23.89 0.15 -13.56
CA ILE A 245 -25.36 0.07 -13.68
C ILE A 245 -25.94 1.36 -14.25
N VAL A 246 -25.44 2.51 -13.82
CA VAL A 246 -25.90 3.83 -14.29
C VAL A 246 -25.41 4.11 -15.71
N GLU A 247 -24.20 3.68 -16.03
CA GLU A 247 -23.66 3.74 -17.41
C GLU A 247 -24.47 2.85 -18.35
N GLY A 248 -24.81 1.63 -17.91
CA GLY A 248 -25.70 0.74 -18.64
C GLY A 248 -27.09 1.33 -18.87
N LEU A 249 -27.66 1.99 -17.86
CA LEU A 249 -28.91 2.73 -18.02
C LEU A 249 -28.78 3.84 -19.08
N ALA A 250 -27.69 4.61 -19.06
CA ALA A 250 -27.45 5.66 -20.06
C ALA A 250 -27.34 5.07 -21.49
N GLN A 251 -26.69 3.92 -21.65
CA GLN A 251 -26.62 3.21 -22.94
C GLN A 251 -28.01 2.72 -23.42
N LEU A 252 -28.84 2.19 -22.51
CA LEU A 252 -30.20 1.76 -22.83
C LEU A 252 -31.11 2.93 -23.20
N ILE A 253 -30.94 4.10 -22.56
CA ILE A 253 -31.66 5.33 -22.92
C ILE A 253 -31.32 5.76 -24.37
N VAL A 254 -30.02 5.77 -24.71
CA VAL A 254 -29.56 6.14 -26.07
C VAL A 254 -30.06 5.16 -27.14
N LYS A 255 -30.06 3.86 -26.81
CA LYS A 255 -30.56 2.80 -27.71
C LYS A 255 -32.09 2.70 -27.76
N HIS A 256 -32.82 3.52 -26.99
CA HIS A 256 -34.26 3.45 -26.79
C HIS A 256 -34.79 2.05 -26.36
N LEU A 257 -33.99 1.34 -25.58
CA LEU A 257 -34.33 0.00 -25.08
C LEU A 257 -34.80 0.03 -23.61
N THR A 258 -35.36 1.15 -23.15
CA THR A 258 -35.88 1.33 -21.78
C THR A 258 -37.33 1.84 -21.84
N SER A 259 -37.90 2.19 -20.68
CA SER A 259 -39.26 2.75 -20.62
C SER A 259 -39.37 4.07 -21.41
N PRO A 260 -40.45 4.32 -22.15
CA PRO A 260 -40.69 5.54 -22.92
C PRO A 260 -40.55 6.83 -22.08
N ILE A 261 -40.79 6.76 -20.78
CA ILE A 261 -40.64 7.88 -19.84
C ILE A 261 -39.18 8.35 -19.74
N LEU A 262 -38.22 7.47 -20.03
CA LEU A 262 -36.80 7.76 -19.93
C LEU A 262 -36.10 8.09 -21.25
N PHE A 263 -36.79 7.98 -22.41
CA PHE A 263 -36.17 8.18 -23.75
C PHE A 263 -35.46 9.51 -23.96
N ASN A 264 -35.97 10.59 -23.36
CA ASN A 264 -35.43 11.93 -23.52
C ASN A 264 -34.66 12.41 -22.27
N LYS A 265 -34.34 11.52 -21.36
CA LYS A 265 -33.62 11.85 -20.15
C LYS A 265 -32.13 11.90 -20.41
N ARG A 266 -31.45 12.81 -19.74
CA ARG A 266 -29.99 12.93 -19.70
C ARG A 266 -29.50 12.51 -18.32
N VAL A 267 -28.60 11.53 -18.27
CA VAL A 267 -27.98 11.11 -17.03
C VAL A 267 -26.64 11.83 -16.90
N ILE A 268 -26.50 12.61 -15.83
CA ILE A 268 -25.30 13.41 -15.57
C ILE A 268 -24.70 12.99 -14.23
N THR A 269 -23.44 12.55 -14.23
CA THR A 269 -22.69 12.27 -12.99
C THR A 269 -22.22 13.59 -12.39
N LEU A 270 -22.51 13.83 -11.12
CA LEU A 270 -22.07 15.01 -10.39
C LEU A 270 -20.81 14.68 -9.58
N ASP A 271 -19.72 15.40 -9.84
CA ASP A 271 -18.51 15.34 -9.03
C ASP A 271 -18.60 16.31 -7.85
N LEU A 272 -18.89 15.77 -6.67
CA LEU A 272 -18.99 16.57 -5.45
C LEU A 272 -17.63 17.14 -5.02
N THR A 273 -16.54 16.46 -5.35
CA THR A 273 -15.20 16.94 -5.04
C THR A 273 -14.87 18.19 -5.84
N ALA A 274 -15.22 18.22 -7.12
CA ALA A 274 -15.08 19.40 -7.97
C ALA A 274 -15.94 20.56 -7.50
N VAL A 275 -17.15 20.31 -6.99
CA VAL A 275 -18.04 21.36 -6.44
C VAL A 275 -17.45 22.01 -5.19
N VAL A 276 -16.78 21.23 -4.33
CA VAL A 276 -16.09 21.72 -3.12
C VAL A 276 -14.77 22.39 -3.45
N ALA A 277 -14.07 21.93 -4.48
CA ALA A 277 -12.77 22.43 -4.86
C ALA A 277 -12.80 23.95 -5.17
N GLY A 278 -11.80 24.67 -4.65
CA GLY A 278 -11.66 26.14 -4.86
C GLY A 278 -12.63 27.02 -4.06
N THR A 279 -13.50 26.46 -3.22
CA THR A 279 -14.33 27.25 -2.31
C THR A 279 -13.55 27.61 -1.04
N LYS A 280 -13.15 28.90 -0.90
CA LYS A 280 -12.43 29.41 0.30
C LYS A 280 -13.38 29.69 1.46
N TYR A 281 -14.65 29.91 1.17
CA TYR A 281 -15.68 30.25 2.16
C TYR A 281 -16.91 29.36 1.96
N ARG A 282 -17.49 28.95 3.06
CA ARG A 282 -18.68 28.09 3.13
C ARG A 282 -19.84 28.65 2.26
N GLY A 283 -20.07 29.94 2.22
CA GLY A 283 -21.13 30.58 1.44
C GLY A 283 -21.00 30.32 -0.07
N GLN A 284 -19.77 30.21 -0.58
CA GLN A 284 -19.52 29.92 -2.01
C GLN A 284 -19.95 28.48 -2.39
N PHE A 285 -19.68 27.51 -1.51
CA PHE A 285 -20.14 26.14 -1.70
C PHE A 285 -21.68 26.04 -1.69
N GLU A 286 -22.31 26.68 -0.70
CA GLU A 286 -23.78 26.72 -0.60
C GLU A 286 -24.39 27.39 -1.84
N GLU A 287 -23.81 28.47 -2.35
CA GLU A 287 -24.24 29.17 -3.54
C GLU A 287 -24.13 28.31 -4.80
N ARG A 288 -23.01 27.60 -4.98
CA ARG A 288 -22.81 26.64 -6.08
C ARG A 288 -23.86 25.52 -6.06
N ILE A 289 -24.06 24.88 -4.88
CA ILE A 289 -25.09 23.83 -4.73
C ILE A 289 -26.49 24.39 -5.05
N ARG A 290 -26.83 25.59 -4.59
CA ARG A 290 -28.12 26.23 -4.91
C ARG A 290 -28.29 26.55 -6.40
N ALA A 291 -27.20 26.99 -7.05
CA ALA A 291 -27.19 27.21 -8.49
C ALA A 291 -27.40 25.90 -9.27
N LEU A 292 -26.69 24.83 -8.89
CA LEU A 292 -26.87 23.49 -9.47
C LEU A 292 -28.31 22.97 -9.30
N ILE A 293 -28.87 23.07 -8.09
CA ILE A 293 -30.25 22.65 -7.81
C ILE A 293 -31.24 23.41 -8.68
N LYS A 294 -31.08 24.73 -8.80
CA LYS A 294 -31.94 25.58 -9.61
C LYS A 294 -31.87 25.22 -11.08
N GLU A 295 -30.71 24.93 -11.60
CA GLU A 295 -30.49 24.49 -12.97
C GLU A 295 -31.13 23.12 -13.26
N ILE A 296 -31.00 22.16 -12.31
CA ILE A 296 -31.66 20.86 -12.42
C ILE A 296 -33.18 20.97 -12.34
N GLU A 297 -33.72 21.79 -11.42
CA GLU A 297 -35.18 22.04 -11.31
C GLU A 297 -35.77 22.67 -12.57
N GLN A 298 -35.00 23.49 -13.29
CA GLN A 298 -35.40 24.08 -14.56
C GLN A 298 -35.39 23.11 -15.75
N ASN A 299 -34.64 22.00 -15.62
CA ASN A 299 -34.46 21.01 -16.67
C ASN A 299 -34.93 19.62 -16.19
N PRO A 300 -36.22 19.32 -16.24
CA PRO A 300 -36.78 18.06 -15.72
C PRO A 300 -36.39 16.82 -16.51
N ASP A 301 -35.67 16.97 -17.63
CA ASP A 301 -35.08 15.89 -18.41
C ASP A 301 -33.76 15.35 -17.82
N ILE A 302 -33.23 15.98 -16.76
CA ILE A 302 -31.99 15.58 -16.11
C ILE A 302 -32.25 14.59 -15.00
N ILE A 303 -31.43 13.51 -15.00
CA ILE A 303 -31.27 12.59 -13.90
C ILE A 303 -29.84 12.76 -13.40
N VAL A 304 -29.68 13.15 -12.13
CA VAL A 304 -28.34 13.33 -11.52
C VAL A 304 -27.90 12.03 -10.90
N PHE A 305 -26.70 11.56 -11.26
CA PHE A 305 -26.03 10.47 -10.57
C PHE A 305 -25.00 11.02 -9.59
N ILE A 306 -25.09 10.60 -8.34
CA ILE A 306 -24.15 10.97 -7.27
C ILE A 306 -23.53 9.71 -6.75
N ASP A 307 -22.27 9.50 -7.09
CA ASP A 307 -21.47 8.44 -6.48
C ASP A 307 -21.05 8.87 -5.07
N GLU A 308 -20.86 7.90 -4.19
CA GLU A 308 -20.56 8.14 -2.76
C GLU A 308 -21.49 9.19 -2.11
N ILE A 309 -22.80 9.06 -2.34
CA ILE A 309 -23.81 10.05 -1.88
C ILE A 309 -23.75 10.33 -0.36
N HIS A 310 -23.15 9.46 0.43
CA HIS A 310 -22.92 9.66 1.86
C HIS A 310 -22.01 10.85 2.14
N THR A 311 -21.14 11.24 1.21
CA THR A 311 -20.24 12.38 1.34
C THR A 311 -21.00 13.71 1.43
N LEU A 312 -22.22 13.79 0.89
CA LEU A 312 -23.11 14.95 1.04
C LEU A 312 -23.46 15.27 2.49
N ILE A 313 -23.49 14.25 3.37
CA ILE A 313 -23.93 14.38 4.76
C ILE A 313 -22.76 14.79 5.66
N GLY A 314 -21.53 14.60 5.20
CA GLY A 314 -20.31 14.97 5.93
C GLY A 314 -19.58 16.21 5.39
N ALA A 315 -19.98 16.73 4.24
CA ALA A 315 -19.34 17.88 3.61
C ALA A 315 -19.65 19.17 4.38
N GLY A 316 -18.83 19.50 5.38
CA GLY A 316 -18.95 20.70 6.19
C GLY A 316 -18.91 20.50 7.70
N SER A 317 -18.41 19.37 8.18
CA SER A 317 -18.43 18.98 9.59
C SER A 317 -17.54 19.85 10.51
N SER A 318 -18.10 20.99 10.90
CA SER A 318 -17.88 21.58 12.22
C SER A 318 -19.23 21.57 12.97
N PRO A 319 -19.28 21.41 14.29
CA PRO A 319 -20.52 21.41 15.05
C PRO A 319 -21.32 22.69 14.80
N GLY A 320 -22.49 22.57 14.16
CA GLY A 320 -23.35 23.71 13.77
C GLY A 320 -23.37 24.04 12.26
N SER A 321 -22.73 23.24 11.41
CA SER A 321 -22.72 23.45 9.95
C SER A 321 -23.98 22.88 9.28
N MET A 322 -24.57 23.63 8.32
CA MET A 322 -25.61 23.06 7.45
C MET A 322 -24.95 22.17 6.39
N ASP A 323 -25.23 20.87 6.41
CA ASP A 323 -24.76 19.91 5.43
C ASP A 323 -25.34 20.18 4.04
N ALA A 324 -24.61 19.89 2.96
CA ALA A 324 -25.12 19.95 1.59
C ALA A 324 -26.43 19.15 1.43
N ALA A 325 -26.58 18.07 2.20
CA ALA A 325 -27.79 17.29 2.30
C ALA A 325 -29.00 18.15 2.69
N ASN A 326 -28.85 19.12 3.61
CA ASN A 326 -29.98 19.98 4.03
C ASN A 326 -30.45 20.94 2.93
N ILE A 327 -29.59 21.28 1.99
CA ILE A 327 -29.96 22.10 0.83
C ILE A 327 -30.67 21.27 -0.23
N LEU A 328 -30.28 20.00 -0.42
CA LEU A 328 -30.89 19.06 -1.36
C LEU A 328 -32.24 18.48 -0.87
N LYS A 329 -32.38 18.27 0.45
CA LYS A 329 -33.59 17.68 1.06
C LYS A 329 -34.92 18.29 0.57
N PRO A 330 -35.10 19.63 0.49
CA PRO A 330 -36.35 20.21 0.02
C PRO A 330 -36.67 19.87 -1.44
N ALA A 331 -35.68 19.87 -2.32
CA ALA A 331 -35.85 19.57 -3.73
C ALA A 331 -36.17 18.07 -3.97
N LEU A 332 -35.46 17.16 -3.28
CA LEU A 332 -35.77 15.74 -3.24
C LEU A 332 -37.15 15.46 -2.62
N ALA A 333 -37.55 16.25 -1.60
CA ALA A 333 -38.83 16.12 -0.94
C ALA A 333 -40.01 16.49 -1.86
N ARG A 334 -39.86 17.52 -2.65
CA ARG A 334 -40.87 17.95 -3.63
C ARG A 334 -40.92 17.04 -4.86
N GLY A 335 -39.88 16.24 -5.10
CA GLY A 335 -39.76 15.43 -6.31
C GLY A 335 -39.45 16.27 -7.57
N THR A 336 -38.90 17.46 -7.37
CA THR A 336 -38.51 18.36 -8.47
C THR A 336 -37.20 17.92 -9.11
N ILE A 337 -36.41 17.09 -8.41
CA ILE A 337 -35.14 16.52 -8.86
C ILE A 337 -35.25 15.01 -8.86
N GLN A 338 -34.72 14.35 -9.89
CA GLN A 338 -34.47 12.91 -9.96
C GLN A 338 -32.99 12.63 -9.73
N CYS A 339 -32.72 11.80 -8.75
CA CYS A 339 -31.35 11.48 -8.34
C CYS A 339 -31.16 9.96 -8.21
N ILE A 340 -30.06 9.44 -8.76
CA ILE A 340 -29.55 8.10 -8.49
C ILE A 340 -28.38 8.25 -7.53
N GLY A 341 -28.44 7.63 -6.36
CA GLY A 341 -27.32 7.61 -5.42
C GLY A 341 -26.58 6.27 -5.48
N ALA A 342 -25.28 6.27 -5.20
CA ALA A 342 -24.55 5.05 -4.94
C ALA A 342 -23.77 5.16 -3.62
N THR A 343 -23.71 4.08 -2.84
CA THR A 343 -23.00 4.05 -1.56
C THR A 343 -22.73 2.60 -1.12
N THR A 344 -21.93 2.42 -0.07
CA THR A 344 -21.78 1.13 0.59
C THR A 344 -22.86 0.89 1.64
N LEU A 345 -23.04 -0.35 2.09
CA LEU A 345 -24.03 -0.69 3.10
C LEU A 345 -23.73 -0.02 4.45
N ASP A 346 -22.45 0.02 4.81
CA ASP A 346 -22.01 0.62 6.08
C ASP A 346 -22.22 2.13 6.09
N GLU A 347 -21.86 2.82 5.01
CA GLU A 347 -22.05 4.26 4.88
C GLU A 347 -23.53 4.62 4.75
N TYR A 348 -24.33 3.76 4.10
CA TYR A 348 -25.79 3.92 4.08
C TYR A 348 -26.36 3.93 5.50
N ARG A 349 -25.99 2.93 6.34
CA ARG A 349 -26.45 2.84 7.74
C ARG A 349 -25.98 3.99 8.61
N LYS A 350 -24.71 4.42 8.43
CA LYS A 350 -24.12 5.50 9.24
C LYS A 350 -24.71 6.86 8.92
N SER A 351 -25.00 7.13 7.66
CA SER A 351 -25.28 8.47 7.15
C SER A 351 -26.74 8.65 6.71
N ILE A 352 -27.27 7.80 5.82
CA ILE A 352 -28.59 8.00 5.19
C ILE A 352 -29.72 7.42 6.03
N GLU A 353 -29.55 6.23 6.61
CA GLU A 353 -30.60 5.57 7.39
C GLU A 353 -30.91 6.31 8.70
N LYS A 354 -29.90 6.97 9.30
CA LYS A 354 -30.10 7.83 10.48
C LYS A 354 -30.89 9.09 10.18
N ASP A 355 -30.89 9.54 8.93
CA ASP A 355 -31.67 10.70 8.49
C ASP A 355 -33.01 10.26 7.89
N GLY A 356 -34.04 10.16 8.70
CA GLY A 356 -35.36 9.71 8.28
C GLY A 356 -36.01 10.58 7.18
N ALA A 357 -35.53 11.79 6.91
CA ALA A 357 -35.98 12.61 5.81
C ALA A 357 -35.41 12.14 4.48
N LEU A 358 -34.16 11.73 4.44
CA LEU A 358 -33.49 11.17 3.25
C LEU A 358 -33.93 9.73 3.00
N GLU A 359 -33.97 8.89 4.03
CA GLU A 359 -34.40 7.49 3.91
C GLU A 359 -35.76 7.34 3.23
N ARG A 360 -36.72 8.21 3.57
CA ARG A 360 -38.06 8.19 2.97
C ARG A 360 -38.08 8.62 1.52
N ARG A 361 -37.00 9.19 0.97
CA ARG A 361 -36.92 9.70 -0.40
C ARG A 361 -36.21 8.78 -1.36
N PHE A 362 -35.32 7.96 -0.84
CA PHE A 362 -34.60 6.99 -1.62
C PHE A 362 -35.24 5.58 -1.55
N GLN A 363 -35.16 4.87 -2.67
CA GLN A 363 -35.56 3.46 -2.73
C GLN A 363 -34.31 2.60 -2.91
N LYS A 364 -34.08 1.69 -1.97
CA LYS A 364 -32.93 0.80 -1.95
C LYS A 364 -32.93 -0.17 -3.14
N VAL A 365 -31.78 -0.29 -3.80
CA VAL A 365 -31.46 -1.32 -4.80
C VAL A 365 -30.16 -1.95 -4.35
N GLN A 366 -30.23 -3.21 -3.94
CA GLN A 366 -29.05 -3.95 -3.51
C GLN A 366 -28.28 -4.43 -4.73
N VAL A 367 -26.96 -4.25 -4.72
CA VAL A 367 -26.04 -4.65 -5.77
C VAL A 367 -25.08 -5.67 -5.17
N GLU A 368 -25.23 -6.90 -5.58
CA GLU A 368 -24.39 -7.99 -5.13
C GLU A 368 -23.14 -8.15 -6.03
N PRO A 369 -22.03 -8.74 -5.52
CA PRO A 369 -20.90 -9.09 -6.34
C PRO A 369 -21.32 -10.02 -7.48
N THR A 370 -20.68 -9.91 -8.65
CA THR A 370 -20.94 -10.80 -9.78
C THR A 370 -20.43 -12.21 -9.51
N THR A 371 -21.07 -13.20 -10.12
CA THR A 371 -20.59 -14.60 -10.09
C THR A 371 -19.33 -14.76 -10.95
N ILE A 372 -18.64 -15.88 -10.78
CA ILE A 372 -17.46 -16.24 -11.61
C ILE A 372 -17.82 -16.24 -13.11
N GLU A 373 -18.98 -16.81 -13.46
CA GLU A 373 -19.43 -16.91 -14.85
C GLU A 373 -19.78 -15.54 -15.44
N GLU A 374 -20.52 -14.71 -14.69
CA GLU A 374 -20.84 -13.33 -15.10
C GLU A 374 -19.58 -12.48 -15.22
N THR A 375 -18.62 -12.64 -14.30
CA THR A 375 -17.34 -11.93 -14.35
C THR A 375 -16.55 -12.29 -15.61
N LEU A 376 -16.50 -13.58 -15.97
CA LEU A 376 -15.82 -14.02 -17.19
C LEU A 376 -16.46 -13.38 -18.44
N GLN A 377 -17.81 -13.36 -18.52
CA GLN A 377 -18.51 -12.68 -19.61
C GLN A 377 -18.23 -11.18 -19.65
N ILE A 378 -18.10 -10.52 -18.49
CA ILE A 378 -17.71 -9.11 -18.43
C ILE A 378 -16.33 -8.93 -19.03
N LEU A 379 -15.34 -9.74 -18.59
CA LEU A 379 -13.96 -9.66 -19.09
C LEU A 379 -13.88 -9.88 -20.61
N GLU A 380 -14.62 -10.86 -21.15
CA GLU A 380 -14.71 -11.13 -22.60
C GLU A 380 -15.23 -9.91 -23.37
N ASN A 381 -16.20 -9.18 -22.82
CA ASN A 381 -16.79 -8.02 -23.47
C ASN A 381 -15.94 -6.73 -23.40
N ILE A 382 -15.11 -6.59 -22.35
CA ILE A 382 -14.22 -5.42 -22.20
C ILE A 382 -12.82 -5.66 -22.77
N LYS A 383 -12.45 -6.93 -23.03
CA LYS A 383 -11.16 -7.37 -23.50
C LYS A 383 -10.59 -6.51 -24.63
N ASP A 384 -11.38 -6.29 -25.70
CA ASP A 384 -10.92 -5.58 -26.90
C ASP A 384 -10.44 -4.16 -26.60
N ARG A 385 -11.02 -3.48 -25.61
CA ARG A 385 -10.62 -2.13 -25.20
C ARG A 385 -9.29 -2.13 -24.45
N TYR A 386 -9.10 -3.10 -23.55
CA TYR A 386 -7.83 -3.26 -22.84
C TYR A 386 -6.72 -3.70 -23.77
N GLU A 387 -7.02 -4.58 -24.73
CA GLU A 387 -6.10 -4.96 -25.81
C GLU A 387 -5.67 -3.77 -26.68
N ALA A 388 -6.62 -2.90 -27.00
CA ALA A 388 -6.33 -1.68 -27.76
C ALA A 388 -5.52 -0.67 -26.94
N HIS A 389 -5.80 -0.57 -25.64
CA HIS A 389 -5.11 0.38 -24.74
C HIS A 389 -3.66 -0.01 -24.47
N HIS A 390 -3.44 -1.31 -24.18
CA HIS A 390 -2.11 -1.82 -23.82
C HIS A 390 -1.33 -2.40 -24.99
N HIS A 391 -1.90 -2.46 -26.19
CA HIS A 391 -1.30 -3.10 -27.39
C HIS A 391 -0.90 -4.57 -27.18
N VAL A 392 -1.74 -5.32 -26.47
CA VAL A 392 -1.56 -6.74 -26.14
C VAL A 392 -2.74 -7.56 -26.66
N SER A 393 -2.66 -8.89 -26.54
CA SER A 393 -3.78 -9.81 -26.80
C SER A 393 -3.93 -10.78 -25.63
N TYR A 394 -5.15 -10.95 -25.10
CA TYR A 394 -5.43 -11.90 -24.02
C TYR A 394 -5.97 -13.22 -24.58
N THR A 395 -5.38 -14.33 -24.16
CA THR A 395 -5.93 -15.66 -24.48
C THR A 395 -7.18 -15.94 -23.64
N GLU A 396 -8.06 -16.84 -24.11
CA GLU A 396 -9.22 -17.28 -23.31
C GLU A 396 -8.79 -17.91 -21.97
N ASP A 397 -7.68 -18.65 -21.98
CA ASP A 397 -7.14 -19.28 -20.77
C ASP A 397 -6.62 -18.23 -19.79
N ALA A 398 -6.04 -17.13 -20.27
CA ALA A 398 -5.65 -16.00 -19.43
C ALA A 398 -6.85 -15.34 -18.74
N LEU A 399 -7.98 -15.12 -19.46
CA LEU A 399 -9.20 -14.56 -18.87
C LEU A 399 -9.80 -15.50 -17.81
N LYS A 400 -9.86 -16.79 -18.08
CA LYS A 400 -10.30 -17.80 -17.10
C LYS A 400 -9.38 -17.82 -15.88
N ALA A 401 -8.07 -17.71 -16.10
CA ALA A 401 -7.08 -17.62 -15.03
C ALA A 401 -7.23 -16.34 -14.20
N CYS A 402 -7.52 -15.18 -14.82
CA CYS A 402 -7.81 -13.93 -14.09
C CYS A 402 -8.94 -14.12 -13.08
N VAL A 403 -10.06 -14.69 -13.51
CA VAL A 403 -11.22 -14.89 -12.62
C VAL A 403 -10.92 -15.91 -11.54
N LYS A 404 -10.32 -17.05 -11.90
CA LYS A 404 -9.96 -18.13 -10.98
C LYS A 404 -8.95 -17.67 -9.92
N TYR A 405 -7.93 -16.91 -10.32
CA TYR A 405 -6.92 -16.43 -9.39
C TYR A 405 -7.42 -15.25 -8.56
N ALA A 406 -8.24 -14.37 -9.14
CA ALA A 406 -8.90 -13.31 -8.38
C ALA A 406 -9.80 -13.88 -7.26
N ASP A 407 -10.58 -14.92 -7.55
CA ASP A 407 -11.43 -15.56 -6.56
C ASP A 407 -10.63 -16.18 -5.42
N ARG A 408 -9.55 -16.87 -5.77
CA ARG A 408 -8.74 -17.65 -4.82
C ARG A 408 -7.77 -16.81 -4.01
N TYR A 409 -7.16 -15.78 -4.61
CA TYR A 409 -6.01 -15.09 -4.03
C TYR A 409 -6.29 -13.64 -3.60
N ILE A 410 -7.32 -12.99 -4.14
CA ILE A 410 -7.71 -11.63 -3.77
C ILE A 410 -9.02 -11.69 -2.98
N THR A 411 -8.92 -11.61 -1.66
CA THR A 411 -10.05 -11.77 -0.74
C THR A 411 -10.56 -10.46 -0.15
N ASP A 412 -9.79 -9.36 -0.32
CA ASP A 412 -10.10 -8.03 0.21
C ASP A 412 -10.93 -7.16 -0.74
N ARG A 413 -11.20 -7.65 -1.96
CA ARG A 413 -11.97 -6.98 -3.01
C ARG A 413 -13.05 -7.88 -3.59
N PHE A 414 -14.03 -7.28 -4.25
CA PHE A 414 -15.17 -7.98 -4.82
C PHE A 414 -15.11 -8.04 -6.34
N PHE A 415 -15.81 -9.01 -6.93
CA PHE A 415 -16.04 -9.08 -8.37
C PHE A 415 -17.03 -8.01 -8.83
N PRO A 416 -16.85 -7.45 -10.05
CA PRO A 416 -15.85 -7.80 -11.08
C PRO A 416 -14.51 -7.05 -10.96
N ASP A 417 -14.41 -6.02 -10.14
CA ASP A 417 -13.31 -5.07 -10.04
C ASP A 417 -11.94 -5.76 -9.88
N LYS A 418 -11.82 -6.71 -8.94
CA LYS A 418 -10.57 -7.45 -8.71
C LYS A 418 -10.06 -8.24 -9.92
N ALA A 419 -10.96 -8.69 -10.82
CA ALA A 419 -10.56 -9.40 -12.02
C ALA A 419 -10.18 -8.42 -13.15
N ILE A 420 -10.84 -7.27 -13.21
CA ILE A 420 -10.52 -6.17 -14.13
C ILE A 420 -9.15 -5.59 -13.80
N ASP A 421 -8.85 -5.38 -12.52
CA ASP A 421 -7.54 -4.92 -12.06
C ASP A 421 -6.40 -5.86 -12.52
N ILE A 422 -6.60 -7.18 -12.47
CA ILE A 422 -5.59 -8.14 -12.93
C ILE A 422 -5.34 -8.00 -14.44
N ILE A 423 -6.39 -7.86 -15.25
CA ILE A 423 -6.24 -7.67 -16.71
C ILE A 423 -5.49 -6.38 -17.00
N ASP A 424 -5.86 -5.29 -16.36
CA ASP A 424 -5.27 -3.97 -16.56
C ASP A 424 -3.78 -3.98 -16.18
N GLU A 425 -3.44 -4.50 -14.99
CA GLU A 425 -2.07 -4.64 -14.50
C GLU A 425 -1.24 -5.57 -15.40
N ALA A 426 -1.83 -6.69 -15.87
CA ALA A 426 -1.14 -7.62 -16.76
C ALA A 426 -0.83 -6.97 -18.13
N GLY A 427 -1.81 -6.26 -18.69
CA GLY A 427 -1.62 -5.52 -19.93
C GLY A 427 -0.52 -4.48 -19.83
N SER A 428 -0.60 -3.65 -18.81
CA SER A 428 0.39 -2.60 -18.53
C SER A 428 1.79 -3.16 -18.36
N ARG A 429 1.95 -4.22 -17.57
CA ARG A 429 3.25 -4.83 -17.27
C ARG A 429 3.89 -5.46 -18.49
N ILE A 430 3.14 -6.24 -19.25
CA ILE A 430 3.64 -6.91 -20.46
C ILE A 430 4.00 -5.87 -21.52
N HIS A 431 3.18 -4.84 -21.69
CA HIS A 431 3.50 -3.71 -22.55
C HIS A 431 4.85 -3.08 -22.18
N LEU A 432 5.03 -2.71 -20.90
CA LEU A 432 6.28 -2.09 -20.43
C LEU A 432 7.51 -3.00 -20.58
N GLN A 433 7.37 -4.31 -20.42
CA GLN A 433 8.46 -5.26 -20.59
C GLN A 433 8.90 -5.44 -22.06
N HIS A 434 7.97 -5.29 -23.00
CA HIS A 434 8.22 -5.52 -24.43
C HIS A 434 8.45 -4.24 -25.22
N VAL A 435 8.15 -3.06 -24.66
CA VAL A 435 8.48 -1.78 -25.28
C VAL A 435 10.00 -1.60 -25.30
N LYS A 436 10.63 -2.01 -26.40
CA LYS A 436 12.02 -1.70 -26.68
C LYS A 436 12.06 -0.42 -27.49
N VAL A 437 12.74 0.61 -26.97
CA VAL A 437 13.02 1.83 -27.76
C VAL A 437 13.78 1.41 -29.02
N PRO A 438 13.32 1.76 -30.22
CA PRO A 438 14.02 1.42 -31.47
C PRO A 438 15.47 1.90 -31.43
N GLN A 439 16.39 1.06 -31.90
CA GLN A 439 17.82 1.37 -31.89
C GLN A 439 18.10 2.68 -32.63
N ALA A 440 17.33 2.98 -33.69
CA ALA A 440 17.43 4.22 -34.44
C ALA A 440 17.23 5.47 -33.56
N ILE A 441 16.26 5.45 -32.64
CA ILE A 441 15.99 6.56 -31.69
C ILE A 441 17.16 6.73 -30.73
N LEU A 442 17.68 5.61 -30.19
CA LEU A 442 18.86 5.63 -29.30
C LEU A 442 20.11 6.15 -30.01
N ASP A 443 20.31 5.80 -31.26
CA ASP A 443 21.48 6.27 -32.05
C ASP A 443 21.35 7.76 -32.39
N ILE A 444 20.16 8.24 -32.75
CA ILE A 444 19.92 9.68 -32.99
C ILE A 444 20.12 10.47 -31.67
N GLN A 445 19.70 9.96 -30.52
CA GLN A 445 19.95 10.62 -29.24
C GLN A 445 21.43 10.72 -28.92
N LYS A 446 22.21 9.67 -29.17
CA LYS A 446 23.69 9.72 -29.04
C LYS A 446 24.32 10.74 -29.97
N ASP A 447 23.85 10.81 -31.21
CA ASP A 447 24.37 11.78 -32.20
C ASP A 447 24.07 13.24 -31.79
N ILE A 448 22.89 13.49 -31.22
CA ILE A 448 22.53 14.79 -30.64
C ILE A 448 23.49 15.14 -29.49
N GLU A 449 23.77 14.20 -28.60
CA GLU A 449 24.69 14.41 -27.48
C GLU A 449 26.12 14.70 -27.94
N ILE A 450 26.57 13.99 -28.96
CA ILE A 450 27.89 14.21 -29.63
C ILE A 450 27.92 15.60 -30.28
N ALA A 451 26.86 15.98 -31.00
CA ALA A 451 26.77 17.30 -31.64
C ALA A 451 26.78 18.42 -30.59
N GLN A 452 26.06 18.22 -29.45
CA GLN A 452 26.03 19.18 -28.35
C GLN A 452 27.40 19.34 -27.68
N LYS A 453 28.12 18.25 -27.44
CA LYS A 453 29.49 18.29 -26.90
C LYS A 453 30.46 19.01 -27.86
N LYS A 454 30.38 18.74 -29.17
CA LYS A 454 31.19 19.40 -30.18
C LYS A 454 30.87 20.89 -30.31
N LYS A 455 29.59 21.27 -30.23
CA LYS A 455 29.16 22.68 -30.22
C LYS A 455 29.73 23.41 -29.00
N GLN A 456 29.69 22.83 -27.81
CA GLN A 456 30.26 23.42 -26.60
C GLN A 456 31.79 23.59 -26.70
N ALA A 457 32.48 22.61 -27.27
CA ALA A 457 33.94 22.68 -27.51
C ALA A 457 34.30 23.78 -28.52
N ALA A 458 33.52 23.91 -29.61
CA ALA A 458 33.72 24.97 -30.59
C ALA A 458 33.49 26.37 -30.03
N VAL A 459 32.49 26.54 -29.13
CA VAL A 459 32.21 27.79 -28.41
C VAL A 459 33.37 28.13 -27.45
N LYS A 460 33.90 27.14 -26.71
CA LYS A 460 35.08 27.34 -25.85
C LYS A 460 36.32 27.76 -26.64
N ASN A 461 36.48 27.27 -27.84
CA ASN A 461 37.61 27.61 -28.74
C ASN A 461 37.31 28.86 -29.59
N GLN A 462 36.28 29.64 -29.30
CA GLN A 462 35.87 30.87 -30.01
C GLN A 462 35.65 30.69 -31.53
N ASN A 463 35.41 29.48 -31.98
CA ASN A 463 35.11 29.19 -33.39
C ASN A 463 33.59 29.17 -33.63
N PHE A 464 33.05 30.37 -33.85
CA PHE A 464 31.59 30.57 -33.95
C PHE A 464 30.97 30.01 -35.23
N GLU A 465 31.73 29.93 -36.34
CA GLU A 465 31.27 29.30 -37.58
C GLU A 465 31.03 27.79 -37.37
N LEU A 466 31.97 27.14 -36.75
CA LEU A 466 31.89 25.71 -36.42
C LEU A 466 30.83 25.42 -35.37
N ALA A 467 30.63 26.33 -34.43
CA ALA A 467 29.54 26.23 -33.44
C ALA A 467 28.14 26.37 -34.09
N ALA A 468 28.01 27.26 -35.10
CA ALA A 468 26.77 27.41 -35.86
C ALA A 468 26.45 26.15 -36.68
N SER A 469 27.43 25.55 -37.36
CA SER A 469 27.21 24.31 -38.10
C SER A 469 26.79 23.14 -37.25
N PHE A 470 27.33 23.01 -36.00
CA PHE A 470 26.90 22.00 -35.06
C PHE A 470 25.53 22.28 -34.47
N ARG A 471 25.13 23.55 -34.33
CA ARG A 471 23.78 23.93 -33.93
C ARG A 471 22.75 23.52 -34.99
N ASP A 472 23.03 23.80 -36.27
CA ASP A 472 22.15 23.45 -37.38
C ASP A 472 21.99 21.93 -37.47
N LYS A 473 23.09 21.19 -37.34
CA LYS A 473 23.07 19.72 -37.26
C LYS A 473 22.30 19.19 -36.08
N GLN A 474 22.42 19.81 -34.89
CA GLN A 474 21.64 19.47 -33.71
C GLN A 474 20.13 19.66 -33.97
N THR A 475 19.75 20.79 -34.59
CA THR A 475 18.34 21.10 -34.90
C THR A 475 17.74 20.13 -35.94
N GLU A 476 18.56 19.67 -36.91
CA GLU A 476 18.15 18.66 -37.89
C GLU A 476 17.95 17.29 -37.24
N LEU A 477 18.87 16.87 -36.36
CA LEU A 477 18.76 15.63 -35.61
C LEU A 477 17.58 15.64 -34.63
N GLU A 478 17.27 16.77 -34.00
CA GLU A 478 16.10 16.93 -33.15
C GLU A 478 14.76 16.82 -33.93
N LYS A 479 14.73 17.30 -35.18
CA LYS A 479 13.57 17.10 -36.04
C LYS A 479 13.41 15.64 -36.46
N THR A 480 14.49 15.00 -36.89
CA THR A 480 14.46 13.56 -37.21
C THR A 480 14.12 12.71 -36.00
N LEU A 481 14.61 13.07 -34.81
CA LEU A 481 14.21 12.41 -33.58
C LEU A 481 12.70 12.50 -33.35
N LYS A 482 12.12 13.68 -33.53
CA LYS A 482 10.67 13.90 -33.33
C LYS A 482 9.87 13.13 -34.38
N GLU A 483 10.31 13.10 -35.63
CA GLU A 483 9.66 12.32 -36.69
C GLU A 483 9.72 10.81 -36.43
N GLU A 484 10.85 10.30 -35.96
CA GLU A 484 11.00 8.89 -35.58
C GLU A 484 10.22 8.54 -34.28
N GLN A 485 10.15 9.47 -33.32
CA GLN A 485 9.29 9.32 -32.15
C GLN A 485 7.80 9.33 -32.50
N ASP A 486 7.38 10.23 -33.41
CA ASP A 486 6.00 10.29 -33.91
C ASP A 486 5.64 9.04 -34.74
N LYS A 487 6.57 8.48 -35.50
CA LYS A 487 6.42 7.20 -36.20
C LYS A 487 6.33 6.05 -35.22
N TRP A 488 7.16 6.04 -34.18
CA TRP A 488 7.14 5.03 -33.13
C TRP A 488 5.87 5.08 -32.27
N GLN A 489 5.39 6.30 -31.97
CA GLN A 489 4.09 6.47 -31.28
C GLN A 489 2.87 6.13 -32.16
N LYS A 490 2.97 6.36 -33.47
CA LYS A 490 1.94 6.02 -34.45
C LYS A 490 2.17 4.65 -35.09
N GLY A 491 3.37 4.10 -34.94
CA GLY A 491 3.76 2.83 -35.53
C GLY A 491 3.03 1.73 -34.83
N ASP A 492 2.07 1.17 -35.56
CA ASP A 492 1.59 -0.16 -35.36
C ASP A 492 2.78 -1.09 -35.09
N THR A 493 2.96 -1.47 -33.85
CA THR A 493 3.74 -2.64 -33.54
C THR A 493 2.90 -3.80 -34.06
N GLU A 494 3.27 -4.32 -35.23
CA GLU A 494 2.58 -5.42 -35.92
C GLU A 494 2.47 -6.71 -35.10
N ASP A 495 3.22 -6.81 -33.99
CA ASP A 495 3.18 -7.94 -33.08
C ASP A 495 2.55 -7.55 -31.73
N LYS A 496 1.24 -7.75 -31.57
CA LYS A 496 0.60 -7.74 -30.26
C LYS A 496 1.17 -8.89 -29.43
N VAL A 497 1.68 -8.56 -28.25
CA VAL A 497 2.22 -9.54 -27.34
C VAL A 497 1.06 -10.33 -26.70
N GLU A 498 1.12 -11.63 -26.78
CA GLU A 498 0.09 -12.51 -26.24
C GLU A 498 0.28 -12.73 -24.72
N ILE A 499 -0.77 -12.49 -23.96
CA ILE A 499 -0.82 -12.70 -22.51
C ILE A 499 -1.44 -14.07 -22.25
N ASN A 500 -0.64 -14.95 -21.66
CA ASN A 500 -1.02 -16.31 -21.30
C ASN A 500 -1.33 -16.43 -19.79
N GLU A 501 -1.73 -17.65 -19.36
CA GLU A 501 -2.00 -17.95 -17.93
C GLU A 501 -0.79 -17.69 -17.03
N GLU A 502 0.44 -17.92 -17.50
CA GLU A 502 1.66 -17.70 -16.71
C GLU A 502 1.88 -16.22 -16.39
N ALA A 503 1.65 -15.34 -17.37
CA ALA A 503 1.76 -13.90 -17.16
C ALA A 503 0.75 -13.39 -16.14
N ILE A 504 -0.47 -13.92 -16.16
CA ILE A 504 -1.51 -13.61 -15.14
C ILE A 504 -1.08 -14.13 -13.77
N ALA A 505 -0.52 -15.33 -13.69
CA ALA A 505 -0.03 -15.89 -12.43
C ALA A 505 1.10 -15.04 -11.82
N ASP A 506 1.99 -14.48 -12.66
CA ASP A 506 3.04 -13.55 -12.23
C ASP A 506 2.48 -12.25 -11.65
N VAL A 507 1.48 -11.69 -12.31
CA VAL A 507 0.82 -10.46 -11.84
C VAL A 507 0.12 -10.69 -10.51
N VAL A 508 -0.67 -11.76 -10.40
CA VAL A 508 -1.36 -12.10 -9.14
C VAL A 508 -0.34 -12.38 -8.02
N SER A 509 0.78 -13.03 -8.36
CA SER A 509 1.87 -13.26 -7.41
C SER A 509 2.47 -11.95 -6.88
N MET A 510 2.63 -10.95 -7.75
CA MET A 510 3.14 -9.64 -7.35
C MET A 510 2.13 -8.86 -6.50
N MET A 511 0.84 -8.86 -6.90
CA MET A 511 -0.22 -8.15 -6.17
C MET A 511 -0.47 -8.72 -4.77
N THR A 512 -0.40 -10.05 -4.63
CA THR A 512 -0.75 -10.75 -3.38
C THR A 512 0.46 -11.15 -2.54
N GLY A 513 1.66 -11.13 -3.12
CA GLY A 513 2.88 -11.66 -2.51
C GLY A 513 2.95 -13.19 -2.47
N VAL A 514 2.02 -13.88 -3.13
CA VAL A 514 1.94 -15.35 -3.17
C VAL A 514 2.55 -15.85 -4.47
N PRO A 515 3.56 -16.73 -4.45
CA PRO A 515 4.20 -17.25 -5.67
C PRO A 515 3.29 -18.23 -6.43
N VAL A 516 2.32 -17.72 -7.17
CA VAL A 516 1.28 -18.50 -7.86
C VAL A 516 1.85 -19.47 -8.89
N GLN A 517 2.87 -19.06 -9.66
CA GLN A 517 3.52 -19.95 -10.65
C GLN A 517 4.23 -21.14 -10.03
N ARG A 518 4.86 -20.94 -8.87
CA ARG A 518 5.54 -22.04 -8.16
C ARG A 518 4.57 -23.06 -7.56
N MET A 519 3.27 -22.72 -7.52
CA MET A 519 2.26 -23.57 -6.89
C MET A 519 1.67 -24.64 -7.84
N GLN A 520 1.79 -24.53 -9.15
CA GLN A 520 1.14 -25.51 -10.06
C GLN A 520 2.03 -26.72 -10.41
N GLU A 521 3.27 -26.56 -10.79
CA GLU A 521 4.14 -27.70 -11.16
C GLU A 521 5.16 -28.08 -10.08
N ALA A 522 5.77 -27.07 -9.45
CA ALA A 522 6.74 -27.33 -8.39
C ALA A 522 6.08 -27.68 -7.03
N GLU A 523 4.79 -27.34 -6.84
CA GLU A 523 4.10 -27.64 -5.57
C GLU A 523 3.95 -29.15 -5.35
N GLY A 524 3.62 -29.92 -6.36
CA GLY A 524 3.55 -31.38 -6.28
C GLY A 524 4.90 -32.01 -5.89
N ILE A 525 5.99 -31.51 -6.47
CA ILE A 525 7.35 -31.99 -6.18
C ILE A 525 7.82 -31.49 -4.81
N ARG A 526 7.55 -30.23 -4.45
CA ARG A 526 7.88 -29.67 -3.14
C ARG A 526 7.09 -30.31 -2.02
N LEU A 527 5.78 -30.52 -2.19
CA LEU A 527 4.95 -31.25 -1.23
C LEU A 527 5.42 -32.69 -1.06
N LYS A 528 5.93 -33.32 -2.11
CA LYS A 528 6.46 -34.68 -2.06
C LYS A 528 7.79 -34.75 -1.30
N ASN A 529 8.64 -33.73 -1.41
CA ASN A 529 9.96 -33.66 -0.78
C ASN A 529 9.96 -32.92 0.57
N MET A 530 8.82 -32.32 0.96
CA MET A 530 8.68 -31.49 2.16
C MET A 530 9.11 -32.23 3.44
N ASP A 531 8.79 -33.51 3.57
CA ASP A 531 9.16 -34.35 4.71
C ASP A 531 10.69 -34.48 4.82
N ALA A 532 11.35 -34.77 3.70
CA ALA A 532 12.80 -34.95 3.65
C ALA A 532 13.56 -33.65 3.96
N GLU A 533 13.11 -32.53 3.42
CA GLU A 533 13.71 -31.23 3.66
C GLU A 533 13.51 -30.76 5.11
N LEU A 534 12.31 -30.93 5.69
CA LEU A 534 12.05 -30.59 7.09
C LEU A 534 12.86 -31.45 8.05
N LYS A 535 13.02 -32.75 7.79
CA LYS A 535 13.83 -33.67 8.61
C LYS A 535 15.32 -33.32 8.64
N GLN A 536 15.83 -32.69 7.57
CA GLN A 536 17.21 -32.19 7.54
C GLN A 536 17.47 -31.01 8.49
N VAL A 537 16.43 -30.19 8.73
CA VAL A 537 16.54 -28.94 9.49
C VAL A 537 15.99 -29.10 10.92
N VAL A 538 14.91 -29.88 11.10
CA VAL A 538 14.28 -30.12 12.39
C VAL A 538 14.66 -31.53 12.85
N ILE A 539 15.57 -31.61 13.79
CA ILE A 539 16.21 -32.86 14.21
C ILE A 539 15.36 -33.60 15.24
N ALA A 540 15.32 -34.94 15.14
CA ALA A 540 14.68 -35.87 16.08
C ALA A 540 13.16 -35.68 16.26
N GLN A 541 12.47 -35.18 15.24
CA GLN A 541 11.01 -34.99 15.27
C GLN A 541 10.35 -35.64 14.02
N ASP A 542 10.90 -36.71 13.50
CA ASP A 542 10.47 -37.30 12.23
C ASP A 542 9.00 -37.71 12.23
N ALA A 543 8.52 -38.36 13.32
CA ALA A 543 7.12 -38.74 13.45
C ALA A 543 6.16 -37.54 13.49
N ALA A 544 6.58 -36.44 14.07
CA ALA A 544 5.81 -35.18 14.11
C ALA A 544 5.69 -34.56 12.71
N ILE A 545 6.83 -34.52 12.00
CA ILE A 545 6.91 -34.01 10.61
C ILE A 545 6.04 -34.85 9.68
N ASP A 546 6.15 -36.19 9.72
CA ASP A 546 5.39 -37.09 8.85
C ASP A 546 3.88 -36.92 9.00
N LYS A 547 3.38 -36.78 10.23
CA LYS A 547 1.96 -36.54 10.49
C LYS A 547 1.49 -35.21 9.92
N MET A 548 2.26 -34.13 10.19
CA MET A 548 1.94 -32.79 9.70
C MET A 548 1.93 -32.73 8.18
N VAL A 549 2.97 -33.23 7.53
CA VAL A 549 3.11 -33.22 6.06
C VAL A 549 2.00 -34.02 5.40
N LYS A 550 1.66 -35.20 5.90
CA LYS A 550 0.54 -35.99 5.38
C LYS A 550 -0.81 -35.28 5.46
N ALA A 551 -1.07 -34.55 6.55
CA ALA A 551 -2.30 -33.79 6.69
C ALA A 551 -2.34 -32.61 5.72
N ILE A 552 -1.23 -31.90 5.53
CA ILE A 552 -1.12 -30.80 4.55
C ILE A 552 -1.29 -31.35 3.12
N GLN A 553 -0.66 -32.47 2.80
CA GLN A 553 -0.78 -33.10 1.48
C GLN A 553 -2.23 -33.50 1.17
N ARG A 554 -2.96 -34.11 2.15
CA ARG A 554 -4.39 -34.47 1.98
C ARG A 554 -5.24 -33.25 1.64
N ASN A 555 -5.00 -32.13 2.28
CA ASN A 555 -5.74 -30.89 2.01
C ASN A 555 -5.43 -30.34 0.61
N ARG A 556 -4.17 -30.28 0.24
CA ARG A 556 -3.73 -29.69 -1.03
C ARG A 556 -4.18 -30.51 -2.25
N VAL A 557 -4.35 -31.82 -2.11
CA VAL A 557 -4.92 -32.68 -3.18
C VAL A 557 -6.44 -32.48 -3.34
N GLY A 558 -7.08 -31.67 -2.47
CA GLY A 558 -8.51 -31.37 -2.57
C GLY A 558 -9.43 -32.41 -1.93
N LEU A 559 -8.90 -33.28 -1.07
CA LEU A 559 -9.68 -34.29 -0.36
C LEU A 559 -10.37 -33.77 0.91
N LYS A 560 -10.09 -32.54 1.31
CA LYS A 560 -10.68 -31.85 2.46
C LYS A 560 -11.70 -30.81 1.99
N ASP A 561 -12.69 -30.50 2.82
CA ASP A 561 -13.66 -29.42 2.58
C ASP A 561 -12.92 -28.10 2.35
N PRO A 562 -13.19 -27.39 1.25
CA PRO A 562 -12.52 -26.11 0.91
C PRO A 562 -12.83 -24.97 1.88
N ASN A 563 -13.84 -25.12 2.75
CA ASN A 563 -14.19 -24.11 3.73
C ASN A 563 -13.34 -24.15 5.01
N HIS A 564 -12.46 -25.13 5.18
CA HIS A 564 -11.57 -25.22 6.33
C HIS A 564 -10.18 -24.64 6.04
N PRO A 565 -9.40 -24.23 7.08
CA PRO A 565 -8.00 -23.91 6.94
C PRO A 565 -7.18 -25.02 6.29
N ILE A 566 -6.04 -24.71 5.66
CA ILE A 566 -5.12 -25.70 5.05
C ILE A 566 -4.73 -26.79 6.06
N GLY A 567 -4.53 -26.41 7.32
CA GLY A 567 -4.26 -27.35 8.40
C GLY A 567 -4.45 -26.71 9.74
N ALA A 568 -4.97 -27.47 10.70
CA ALA A 568 -5.13 -27.07 12.10
C ALA A 568 -4.44 -28.08 13.00
N PHE A 569 -3.33 -27.68 13.58
CA PHE A 569 -2.45 -28.56 14.34
C PHE A 569 -2.28 -28.13 15.78
N MET A 570 -2.23 -29.08 16.70
CA MET A 570 -1.82 -28.85 18.08
C MET A 570 -0.47 -29.52 18.33
N PHE A 571 0.55 -28.72 18.64
CA PHE A 571 1.91 -29.18 18.93
C PHE A 571 2.09 -29.31 20.45
N LEU A 572 2.27 -30.50 20.89
CA LEU A 572 2.42 -30.87 22.31
C LEU A 572 3.85 -31.28 22.61
N GLY A 573 4.34 -30.89 23.76
CA GLY A 573 5.64 -31.33 24.22
C GLY A 573 6.36 -30.34 25.12
N PRO A 574 7.50 -30.71 25.66
CA PRO A 574 8.30 -29.86 26.55
C PRO A 574 8.73 -28.56 25.86
N THR A 575 9.22 -27.65 26.66
CA THR A 575 9.82 -26.40 26.13
C THR A 575 11.14 -26.72 25.45
N GLY A 576 11.47 -26.03 24.36
CA GLY A 576 12.78 -26.14 23.70
C GLY A 576 13.01 -27.37 22.82
N VAL A 577 11.94 -28.12 22.45
CA VAL A 577 12.03 -29.29 21.54
C VAL A 577 11.85 -28.97 20.07
N GLY A 578 11.65 -27.69 19.72
CA GLY A 578 11.59 -27.25 18.32
C GLY A 578 10.17 -26.93 17.78
N LYS A 579 9.10 -26.86 18.61
CA LYS A 579 7.72 -26.57 18.17
C LYS A 579 7.60 -25.29 17.32
N THR A 580 8.03 -24.16 17.86
CA THR A 580 8.01 -22.86 17.18
C THR A 580 8.97 -22.83 15.99
N TYR A 581 10.09 -23.58 16.06
CA TYR A 581 11.06 -23.66 14.98
C TYR A 581 10.51 -24.41 13.77
N LEU A 582 9.80 -25.53 13.99
CA LEU A 582 9.10 -26.25 12.92
C LEU A 582 8.06 -25.36 12.23
N ALA A 583 7.27 -24.60 13.00
CA ALA A 583 6.30 -23.66 12.42
C ALA A 583 6.98 -22.60 11.54
N LYS A 584 8.12 -22.05 11.99
CA LYS A 584 8.88 -21.07 11.19
C LYS A 584 9.44 -21.67 9.90
N ARG A 585 10.01 -22.88 9.96
CA ARG A 585 10.54 -23.57 8.77
C ARG A 585 9.43 -23.97 7.80
N LEU A 586 8.29 -24.35 8.33
CA LEU A 586 7.12 -24.64 7.49
C LEU A 586 6.65 -23.37 6.73
N ALA A 587 6.67 -22.19 7.38
CA ALA A 587 6.32 -20.93 6.74
C ALA A 587 7.29 -20.58 5.59
N GLU A 588 8.58 -20.74 5.83
CA GLU A 588 9.61 -20.55 4.79
C GLU A 588 9.42 -21.49 3.60
N MET A 589 9.07 -22.74 3.85
CA MET A 589 8.88 -23.74 2.80
C MET A 589 7.57 -23.56 2.03
N MET A 590 6.45 -23.35 2.73
CA MET A 590 5.14 -23.23 2.10
C MET A 590 4.93 -21.90 1.39
N PHE A 591 5.36 -20.81 2.00
CA PHE A 591 5.05 -19.45 1.55
C PHE A 591 6.28 -18.65 1.12
N GLY A 592 7.48 -19.26 1.12
CA GLY A 592 8.71 -18.67 0.61
C GLY A 592 9.34 -17.59 1.50
N SER A 593 8.74 -17.25 2.65
CA SER A 593 9.22 -16.23 3.57
C SER A 593 9.00 -16.59 5.02
N ALA A 594 9.99 -16.31 5.87
CA ALA A 594 9.85 -16.42 7.33
C ALA A 594 8.83 -15.41 7.89
N ASN A 595 8.56 -14.32 7.17
CA ASN A 595 7.59 -13.29 7.55
C ASN A 595 6.13 -13.73 7.35
N ALA A 596 5.91 -14.85 6.65
CA ALA A 596 4.59 -15.47 6.55
C ALA A 596 4.16 -16.18 7.86
N LEU A 597 4.91 -16.03 8.95
CA LEU A 597 4.57 -16.52 10.27
C LEU A 597 3.96 -15.41 11.13
N ILE A 598 2.65 -15.49 11.39
CA ILE A 598 1.93 -14.65 12.34
C ILE A 598 1.98 -15.31 13.71
N ARG A 599 2.85 -14.84 14.60
CA ARG A 599 2.94 -15.35 15.97
C ARG A 599 2.14 -14.49 16.94
N ILE A 600 1.35 -15.15 17.80
CA ILE A 600 0.59 -14.55 18.88
C ILE A 600 0.85 -15.38 20.15
N ASP A 601 1.26 -14.71 21.21
CA ASP A 601 1.47 -15.32 22.54
C ASP A 601 0.17 -15.28 23.33
N MET A 602 -0.39 -16.44 23.61
CA MET A 602 -1.66 -16.54 24.32
C MET A 602 -1.56 -16.19 25.80
N SER A 603 -0.37 -16.04 26.35
CA SER A 603 -0.19 -15.53 27.71
C SER A 603 -0.66 -14.08 27.90
N GLU A 604 -0.74 -13.31 26.81
CA GLU A 604 -1.30 -11.95 26.82
C GLU A 604 -2.83 -11.92 26.84
N TYR A 605 -3.50 -13.06 26.59
CA TYR A 605 -4.96 -13.20 26.40
C TYR A 605 -5.60 -14.09 27.47
N THR A 606 -5.14 -13.97 28.70
CA THR A 606 -5.65 -14.72 29.85
C THR A 606 -6.97 -14.19 30.38
N GLU A 607 -7.32 -12.92 30.08
CA GLU A 607 -8.51 -12.25 30.58
C GLU A 607 -9.53 -12.02 29.46
N SER A 608 -10.81 -12.01 29.79
CA SER A 608 -11.90 -11.92 28.80
C SER A 608 -11.89 -10.64 27.98
N PHE A 609 -11.49 -9.52 28.57
CA PHE A 609 -11.42 -8.23 27.83
C PHE A 609 -10.26 -8.20 26.83
N ASN A 610 -9.19 -8.94 27.04
CA ASN A 610 -8.09 -8.99 26.11
C ASN A 610 -8.43 -9.74 24.80
N THR A 611 -9.47 -10.61 24.83
CA THR A 611 -9.89 -11.33 23.62
C THR A 611 -10.37 -10.40 22.51
N SER A 612 -10.97 -9.24 22.88
CA SER A 612 -11.38 -8.22 21.91
C SER A 612 -10.20 -7.60 21.13
N ARG A 613 -9.00 -7.61 21.70
CA ARG A 613 -7.79 -7.16 20.98
C ARG A 613 -7.38 -8.09 19.83
N LEU A 614 -7.79 -9.37 19.84
CA LEU A 614 -7.55 -10.30 18.74
C LEU A 614 -8.43 -10.01 17.53
N VAL A 615 -9.70 -9.69 17.79
CA VAL A 615 -10.74 -9.55 16.75
C VAL A 615 -11.06 -8.08 16.45
N GLY A 616 -10.76 -7.18 17.36
CA GLY A 616 -11.14 -5.77 17.34
C GLY A 616 -12.21 -5.46 18.39
N ALA A 617 -12.18 -4.23 18.91
CA ALA A 617 -13.16 -3.75 19.86
C ALA A 617 -14.51 -3.48 19.17
N PRO A 618 -15.66 -3.74 19.81
CA PRO A 618 -16.95 -3.35 19.25
C PRO A 618 -17.10 -1.83 19.17
N PRO A 619 -18.01 -1.32 18.32
CA PRO A 619 -18.26 0.10 18.17
C PRO A 619 -18.53 0.81 19.51
N GLY A 620 -17.83 1.92 19.75
CA GLY A 620 -17.98 2.73 20.97
C GLY A 620 -17.00 2.40 22.10
N TYR A 621 -16.13 1.41 21.94
CA TYR A 621 -15.06 1.10 22.89
C TYR A 621 -13.71 1.64 22.41
N VAL A 622 -12.81 1.94 23.37
CA VAL A 622 -11.44 2.41 23.09
C VAL A 622 -10.70 1.33 22.29
N GLY A 623 -10.05 1.72 21.18
CA GLY A 623 -9.34 0.81 20.29
C GLY A 623 -10.16 0.27 19.11
N TYR A 624 -11.38 0.77 18.88
CA TYR A 624 -12.22 0.38 17.74
C TYR A 624 -11.54 0.63 16.38
N ASP A 625 -10.86 1.77 16.23
CA ASP A 625 -10.20 2.15 14.99
C ASP A 625 -8.89 1.37 14.71
N GLU A 626 -8.30 0.73 15.72
CA GLU A 626 -7.03 0.00 15.58
C GLU A 626 -7.19 -1.39 14.94
N GLY A 627 -8.43 -1.91 14.86
CA GLY A 627 -8.69 -3.27 14.37
C GLY A 627 -8.15 -4.38 15.30
N GLY A 628 -8.42 -5.64 14.97
CA GLY A 628 -7.95 -6.79 15.75
C GLY A 628 -6.54 -7.23 15.35
N GLN A 629 -5.69 -7.56 16.32
CA GLN A 629 -4.31 -7.96 16.07
C GLN A 629 -4.18 -9.23 15.22
N LEU A 630 -5.06 -10.20 15.40
CA LEU A 630 -5.10 -11.42 14.61
C LEU A 630 -5.75 -11.14 13.25
N THR A 631 -6.94 -10.55 13.26
CA THR A 631 -7.75 -10.34 12.06
C THR A 631 -7.06 -9.42 11.05
N GLU A 632 -6.45 -8.32 11.50
CA GLU A 632 -5.70 -7.41 10.61
C GLU A 632 -4.44 -8.04 10.03
N LYS A 633 -3.68 -8.83 10.82
CA LYS A 633 -2.50 -9.52 10.30
C LYS A 633 -2.86 -10.57 9.24
N VAL A 634 -3.94 -11.35 9.47
CA VAL A 634 -4.39 -12.36 8.50
C VAL A 634 -4.99 -11.69 7.26
N ARG A 635 -5.73 -10.59 7.42
CA ARG A 635 -6.25 -9.82 6.29
C ARG A 635 -5.14 -9.31 5.37
N ARG A 636 -4.03 -8.84 5.96
CA ARG A 636 -2.85 -8.37 5.19
C ARG A 636 -2.02 -9.51 4.61
N HIS A 637 -2.02 -10.66 5.27
CA HIS A 637 -1.25 -11.84 4.88
C HIS A 637 -2.15 -13.09 4.91
N PRO A 638 -3.07 -13.25 3.95
CA PRO A 638 -4.01 -14.37 3.92
C PRO A 638 -3.33 -15.74 3.72
N TYR A 639 -2.12 -15.75 3.18
CA TYR A 639 -1.26 -16.93 3.02
C TYR A 639 -0.19 -16.93 4.10
N SER A 640 -0.53 -17.44 5.28
CA SER A 640 0.37 -17.41 6.43
C SER A 640 0.18 -18.61 7.35
N ILE A 641 1.16 -18.81 8.21
CA ILE A 641 1.03 -19.70 9.36
C ILE A 641 0.65 -18.85 10.57
N VAL A 642 -0.48 -19.14 11.17
CA VAL A 642 -0.93 -18.54 12.42
C VAL A 642 -0.46 -19.43 13.56
N LEU A 643 0.54 -18.99 14.30
CA LEU A 643 1.09 -19.67 15.46
C LEU A 643 0.52 -19.05 16.74
N LEU A 644 -0.32 -19.81 17.44
CA LEU A 644 -0.87 -19.47 18.76
C LEU A 644 0.00 -20.17 19.82
N ASP A 645 0.91 -19.42 20.43
CA ASP A 645 1.87 -19.98 21.37
C ASP A 645 1.28 -20.06 22.79
N GLU A 646 1.52 -21.15 23.51
CA GLU A 646 1.01 -21.41 24.88
C GLU A 646 -0.52 -21.33 25.00
N ILE A 647 -1.23 -22.01 24.10
CA ILE A 647 -2.71 -21.95 23.97
C ILE A 647 -3.45 -22.30 25.28
N GLU A 648 -2.85 -23.11 26.16
CA GLU A 648 -3.40 -23.46 27.47
C GLU A 648 -3.57 -22.29 28.43
N LYS A 649 -2.95 -21.14 28.16
CA LYS A 649 -3.07 -19.92 28.96
C LYS A 649 -4.22 -19.01 28.48
N ALA A 650 -4.76 -19.27 27.30
CA ALA A 650 -5.82 -18.46 26.73
C ALA A 650 -7.12 -18.55 27.51
N HIS A 651 -7.86 -17.43 27.56
CA HIS A 651 -9.22 -17.39 28.09
C HIS A 651 -10.18 -18.25 27.27
N GLY A 652 -11.24 -18.80 27.89
CA GLY A 652 -12.23 -19.64 27.23
C GLY A 652 -12.86 -19.06 25.97
N ASN A 653 -13.04 -17.75 25.89
CA ASN A 653 -13.60 -17.06 24.73
C ASN A 653 -12.72 -17.19 23.47
N VAL A 654 -11.40 -17.34 23.61
CA VAL A 654 -10.49 -17.57 22.49
C VAL A 654 -10.81 -18.90 21.79
N PHE A 655 -11.12 -19.94 22.56
CA PHE A 655 -11.51 -21.23 21.98
C PHE A 655 -12.82 -21.15 21.20
N ASN A 656 -13.82 -20.43 21.73
CA ASN A 656 -15.08 -20.22 21.01
C ASN A 656 -14.89 -19.49 19.67
N MET A 657 -14.01 -18.50 19.67
CA MET A 657 -13.64 -17.78 18.44
C MET A 657 -12.90 -18.71 17.45
N LEU A 658 -11.97 -19.51 17.94
CA LEU A 658 -11.22 -20.46 17.11
C LEU A 658 -12.11 -21.56 16.54
N LEU A 659 -13.19 -21.99 17.23
CA LEU A 659 -14.14 -22.94 16.67
C LEU A 659 -14.73 -22.42 15.37
N GLN A 660 -15.08 -21.14 15.28
CA GLN A 660 -15.59 -20.55 14.04
C GLN A 660 -14.54 -20.62 12.91
N VAL A 661 -13.28 -20.30 13.24
CA VAL A 661 -12.18 -20.37 12.26
C VAL A 661 -11.94 -21.80 11.77
N LEU A 662 -12.00 -22.78 12.69
CA LEU A 662 -11.76 -24.18 12.38
C LEU A 662 -12.87 -24.81 11.53
N ASP A 663 -14.13 -24.37 11.71
CA ASP A 663 -15.30 -24.93 11.01
C ASP A 663 -15.57 -24.25 9.67
N GLU A 664 -15.57 -22.92 9.67
CA GLU A 664 -16.01 -22.15 8.51
C GLU A 664 -14.82 -21.52 7.76
N GLY A 665 -13.59 -21.65 8.29
CA GLY A 665 -12.42 -20.99 7.72
C GLY A 665 -12.50 -19.47 7.70
N ARG A 666 -13.39 -18.88 8.52
CA ARG A 666 -13.66 -17.44 8.53
C ARG A 666 -13.84 -16.93 9.94
N LEU A 667 -13.58 -15.63 10.13
CA LEU A 667 -13.78 -14.95 11.41
C LEU A 667 -14.31 -13.55 11.18
N THR A 668 -15.39 -13.20 11.87
CA THR A 668 -15.93 -11.84 11.82
C THR A 668 -15.16 -10.94 12.78
N ASP A 669 -14.60 -9.83 12.28
CA ASP A 669 -13.91 -8.84 13.11
C ASP A 669 -14.87 -7.93 13.88
N GLY A 670 -14.34 -7.08 14.78
CA GLY A 670 -15.11 -6.12 15.56
C GLY A 670 -15.86 -5.09 14.70
N ASN A 671 -15.48 -4.91 13.45
CA ASN A 671 -16.12 -4.03 12.48
C ASN A 671 -17.20 -4.73 11.64
N GLY A 672 -17.44 -6.03 11.87
CA GLY A 672 -18.38 -6.83 11.09
C GLY A 672 -17.82 -7.36 9.77
N ARG A 673 -16.52 -7.22 9.51
CA ARG A 673 -15.87 -7.73 8.29
C ARG A 673 -15.55 -9.20 8.44
N LEU A 674 -15.78 -9.95 7.38
CA LEU A 674 -15.48 -11.38 7.33
C LEU A 674 -14.01 -11.59 6.87
N ILE A 675 -13.17 -12.12 7.77
CA ILE A 675 -11.74 -12.37 7.50
C ILE A 675 -11.57 -13.85 7.12
N ASP A 676 -10.89 -14.10 6.03
CA ASP A 676 -10.70 -15.44 5.45
C ASP A 676 -9.43 -16.12 6.00
N PHE A 677 -9.61 -17.29 6.62
CA PHE A 677 -8.55 -18.15 7.15
C PHE A 677 -8.35 -19.44 6.33
N ARG A 678 -9.10 -19.65 5.25
CA ARG A 678 -9.06 -20.89 4.45
C ARG A 678 -7.67 -21.17 3.85
N ASN A 679 -6.89 -20.12 3.61
CA ASN A 679 -5.55 -20.22 3.07
C ASN A 679 -4.46 -20.18 4.15
N THR A 680 -4.82 -20.27 5.42
CA THR A 680 -3.86 -20.28 6.53
C THR A 680 -3.63 -21.69 7.05
N VAL A 681 -2.46 -21.90 7.69
CA VAL A 681 -2.18 -23.06 8.54
C VAL A 681 -2.19 -22.60 9.99
N ILE A 682 -3.06 -23.18 10.80
CA ILE A 682 -3.18 -22.84 12.22
C ILE A 682 -2.36 -23.81 13.04
N ILE A 683 -1.41 -23.32 13.81
CA ILE A 683 -0.56 -24.11 14.70
C ILE A 683 -0.73 -23.57 16.12
N MET A 684 -1.15 -24.44 17.03
CA MET A 684 -1.25 -24.13 18.45
C MET A 684 -0.17 -24.89 19.21
N THR A 685 0.59 -24.23 20.05
CA THR A 685 1.58 -24.92 20.88
C THR A 685 1.06 -25.03 22.31
N SER A 686 1.33 -26.17 22.95
CA SER A 686 1.00 -26.37 24.36
C SER A 686 2.06 -27.19 25.08
N ASN A 687 2.21 -26.87 26.35
CA ASN A 687 3.03 -27.62 27.31
C ASN A 687 2.17 -28.54 28.20
N ALA A 688 0.88 -28.70 27.87
CA ALA A 688 -0.05 -29.53 28.61
C ALA A 688 0.44 -30.98 28.72
N GLY A 689 0.30 -31.57 29.87
CA GLY A 689 0.71 -32.95 30.12
C GLY A 689 2.20 -33.16 30.51
N THR A 690 3.08 -32.22 30.30
CA THR A 690 4.49 -32.35 30.64
C THR A 690 4.76 -32.39 32.14
N ARG A 691 3.96 -31.67 32.96
CA ARG A 691 4.02 -31.76 34.42
C ARG A 691 3.58 -33.14 34.93
N GLN A 692 2.51 -33.67 34.38
CA GLN A 692 1.98 -34.99 34.77
C GLN A 692 2.92 -36.13 34.36
N LEU A 693 3.64 -35.99 33.23
CA LEU A 693 4.70 -36.92 32.84
C LEU A 693 5.85 -36.89 33.85
N LYS A 694 6.21 -35.76 34.43
CA LYS A 694 7.26 -35.66 35.48
C LYS A 694 6.78 -36.28 36.80
N GLU A 695 5.55 -36.06 37.21
CA GLU A 695 4.98 -36.66 38.41
C GLU A 695 4.85 -38.19 38.28
N PHE A 696 4.56 -38.68 37.09
CA PHE A 696 4.50 -40.13 36.82
C PHE A 696 5.85 -40.80 36.79
N GLY A 697 6.91 -40.10 36.33
CA GLY A 697 8.30 -40.57 36.38
C GLY A 697 8.91 -40.61 37.79
N GLN A 698 8.30 -39.92 38.78
CA GLN A 698 8.71 -39.92 40.19
C GLN A 698 7.87 -40.86 41.07
N GLY A 699 6.86 -41.54 40.51
CA GLY A 699 5.95 -42.43 41.26
C GLY A 699 6.65 -43.68 41.75
N VAL A 700 6.36 -44.05 43.00
CA VAL A 700 6.83 -45.21 43.72
C VAL A 700 6.60 -46.49 42.92
N GLY A 701 7.67 -47.06 42.32
CA GLY A 701 7.62 -48.31 41.55
C GLY A 701 8.51 -48.39 40.32
N PHE A 702 8.92 -47.28 39.78
CA PHE A 702 9.98 -47.25 38.76
C PHE A 702 11.33 -47.03 39.45
N LYS A 703 12.13 -48.05 39.49
CA LYS A 703 13.54 -47.95 39.91
C LYS A 703 14.15 -46.79 39.12
N ALA A 704 14.75 -45.87 39.85
CA ALA A 704 15.66 -44.85 39.32
C ALA A 704 16.89 -45.56 38.67
N ALA A 705 16.63 -46.24 37.57
CA ALA A 705 17.64 -46.80 36.72
C ALA A 705 17.73 -45.85 35.51
N ASN A 706 18.77 -45.02 35.60
CA ASN A 706 19.36 -44.27 34.48
C ASN A 706 18.61 -43.04 33.99
N LEU A 707 18.77 -41.95 34.74
CA LEU A 707 18.73 -40.57 34.22
C LEU A 707 19.88 -40.27 33.22
N ASN A 708 20.67 -41.27 32.86
CA ASN A 708 21.70 -41.21 31.85
C ASN A 708 21.24 -41.96 30.61
N GLY A 709 20.59 -41.25 29.69
CA GLY A 709 20.61 -41.45 28.27
C GLY A 709 20.57 -42.86 27.68
N LEU A 710 19.60 -43.75 28.02
CA LEU A 710 19.47 -45.04 27.34
C LEU A 710 17.99 -45.32 27.01
N SER A 711 17.69 -45.36 25.72
CA SER A 711 16.51 -45.92 25.03
C SER A 711 15.22 -46.11 25.82
N GLN A 712 14.33 -45.12 25.68
CA GLN A 712 12.91 -45.31 26.04
C GLN A 712 12.32 -46.44 25.15
N SER A 713 11.76 -47.48 25.78
CA SER A 713 11.04 -48.52 25.06
C SER A 713 9.80 -47.92 24.36
N GLU A 714 9.36 -48.50 23.24
CA GLU A 714 8.15 -48.07 22.53
C GLU A 714 6.92 -48.04 23.46
N GLY A 715 6.83 -48.98 24.41
CA GLY A 715 5.75 -49.00 25.40
C GLY A 715 5.75 -47.83 26.36
N ASP A 716 6.88 -47.20 26.67
CA ASP A 716 6.96 -46.02 27.51
C ASP A 716 6.52 -44.75 26.74
N LYS A 717 6.78 -44.70 25.44
CA LYS A 717 6.30 -43.64 24.54
C LYS A 717 4.79 -43.69 24.38
N GLU A 718 4.21 -44.88 24.25
CA GLU A 718 2.73 -45.03 24.18
C GLU A 718 2.05 -44.64 25.48
N ARG A 719 2.58 -44.98 26.62
CA ARG A 719 2.04 -44.57 27.95
C ARG A 719 2.15 -43.04 28.12
N ALA A 720 3.27 -42.48 27.73
CA ALA A 720 3.42 -41.02 27.75
C ALA A 720 2.37 -40.32 26.88
N ARG A 721 2.13 -40.81 25.68
CA ARG A 721 1.06 -40.31 24.77
C ARG A 721 -0.33 -40.43 25.39
N ALA A 722 -0.65 -41.55 26.03
CA ALA A 722 -1.95 -41.72 26.70
C ALA A 722 -2.16 -40.74 27.87
N ILE A 723 -1.10 -40.45 28.64
CA ILE A 723 -1.16 -39.45 29.73
C ILE A 723 -1.35 -38.06 29.19
N ILE A 724 -0.67 -37.68 28.12
CA ILE A 724 -0.82 -36.41 27.43
C ILE A 724 -2.25 -36.27 26.93
N GLN A 725 -2.78 -37.29 26.26
CA GLN A 725 -4.16 -37.27 25.71
C GLN A 725 -5.20 -37.12 26.82
N LYS A 726 -5.04 -37.80 27.96
CA LYS A 726 -5.92 -37.65 29.15
C LYS A 726 -5.82 -36.25 29.78
N SER A 727 -4.64 -35.64 29.74
CA SER A 727 -4.44 -34.25 30.20
C SER A 727 -5.13 -33.23 29.31
N LEU A 728 -5.05 -33.42 27.99
CA LEU A 728 -5.73 -32.58 27.00
C LEU A 728 -7.24 -32.60 27.17
N SER A 729 -7.84 -33.78 27.34
CA SER A 729 -9.29 -33.93 27.52
C SER A 729 -9.82 -33.26 28.81
N LYS A 730 -8.94 -32.94 29.76
CA LYS A 730 -9.27 -32.19 30.96
C LYS A 730 -9.18 -30.67 30.75
N GLN A 731 -8.35 -30.21 29.87
CA GLN A 731 -8.08 -28.78 29.66
C GLN A 731 -8.89 -28.18 28.51
N PHE A 732 -9.16 -28.96 27.48
CA PHE A 732 -9.82 -28.51 26.25
C PHE A 732 -11.14 -29.27 26.05
N ALA A 733 -12.15 -28.56 25.59
CA ALA A 733 -13.44 -29.17 25.27
C ALA A 733 -13.26 -30.22 24.15
N PRO A 734 -13.96 -31.37 24.26
CA PRO A 734 -13.90 -32.40 23.21
C PRO A 734 -14.27 -31.89 21.83
N GLU A 735 -15.19 -30.95 21.78
CA GLU A 735 -15.61 -30.28 20.52
C GLU A 735 -14.46 -29.58 19.83
N PHE A 736 -13.62 -28.87 20.57
CA PHE A 736 -12.43 -28.20 20.04
C PHE A 736 -11.37 -29.19 19.54
N LEU A 737 -11.13 -30.26 20.32
CA LEU A 737 -10.12 -31.25 19.94
C LEU A 737 -10.51 -32.04 18.68
N ASN A 738 -11.78 -32.29 18.47
CA ASN A 738 -12.30 -33.03 17.30
C ASN A 738 -12.22 -32.23 15.99
N ARG A 739 -12.01 -30.90 16.05
CA ARG A 739 -11.91 -30.04 14.89
C ARG A 739 -10.45 -29.81 14.43
N LEU A 740 -9.51 -30.35 15.19
CA LEU A 740 -8.10 -30.34 14.81
C LEU A 740 -7.82 -31.46 13.81
N ASP A 741 -7.03 -31.16 12.80
CA ASP A 741 -6.58 -32.15 11.83
C ASP A 741 -5.69 -33.21 12.46
N GLU A 742 -4.72 -32.77 13.28
CA GLU A 742 -3.81 -33.66 13.98
C GLU A 742 -3.32 -33.05 15.29
N ILE A 743 -3.18 -33.90 16.28
CA ILE A 743 -2.49 -33.61 17.54
C ILE A 743 -1.11 -34.23 17.46
N ILE A 744 -0.08 -33.38 17.41
CA ILE A 744 1.30 -33.77 17.15
C ILE A 744 2.12 -33.67 18.43
N THR A 745 2.65 -34.78 18.88
CA THR A 745 3.51 -34.85 20.07
C THR A 745 4.98 -34.75 19.66
N PHE A 746 5.69 -33.85 20.33
CA PHE A 746 7.14 -33.67 20.18
C PHE A 746 7.86 -34.47 21.26
N ASP A 747 8.80 -35.28 20.86
CA ASP A 747 9.63 -36.09 21.77
C ASP A 747 10.73 -35.23 22.43
N GLN A 748 11.23 -35.68 23.60
CA GLN A 748 12.38 -35.05 24.22
C GLN A 748 13.62 -35.28 23.37
N LEU A 749 14.50 -34.26 23.31
CA LEU A 749 15.76 -34.36 22.60
C LEU A 749 16.76 -35.15 23.40
N ASP A 750 17.42 -36.08 22.76
CA ASP A 750 18.58 -36.80 23.31
C ASP A 750 19.89 -36.05 23.03
N LEU A 751 21.00 -36.53 23.61
CA LEU A 751 22.30 -35.90 23.47
C LEU A 751 22.82 -35.90 22.02
N GLU A 752 22.48 -36.94 21.25
CA GLU A 752 22.86 -37.06 19.85
C GLU A 752 22.10 -36.05 18.97
N ALA A 753 20.81 -35.83 19.27
CA ALA A 753 20.02 -34.80 18.62
C ALA A 753 20.59 -33.40 18.90
N ILE A 754 21.01 -33.16 20.16
CA ILE A 754 21.61 -31.87 20.52
C ILE A 754 22.93 -31.63 19.77
N LYS A 755 23.78 -32.64 19.59
CA LYS A 755 25.01 -32.53 18.78
C LYS A 755 24.69 -32.14 17.34
N LYS A 756 23.64 -32.73 16.75
CA LYS A 756 23.19 -32.36 15.39
C LYS A 756 22.64 -30.94 15.33
N ILE A 757 21.88 -30.51 16.34
CA ILE A 757 21.35 -29.15 16.45
C ILE A 757 22.47 -28.11 16.54
N ILE A 758 23.52 -28.40 17.34
CA ILE A 758 24.72 -27.54 17.43
C ILE A 758 25.34 -27.33 16.05
N ASN A 759 25.49 -28.39 15.25
CA ASN A 759 26.06 -28.24 13.91
C ASN A 759 25.23 -27.33 13.01
N ILE A 760 23.91 -27.28 13.20
CA ILE A 760 23.02 -26.37 12.45
C ILE A 760 23.17 -24.93 12.93
N GLU A 761 23.20 -24.70 14.25
CA GLU A 761 23.38 -23.35 14.83
C GLU A 761 24.76 -22.76 14.52
N LEU A 762 25.80 -23.60 14.58
CA LEU A 762 27.16 -23.21 14.24
C LEU A 762 27.35 -22.83 12.77
N LYS A 763 26.54 -23.38 11.83
CA LYS A 763 26.60 -22.93 10.41
C LYS A 763 26.35 -21.44 10.28
N GLY A 764 25.43 -20.88 11.07
CA GLY A 764 25.16 -19.45 11.10
C GLY A 764 26.34 -18.64 11.65
N LEU A 765 27.05 -19.19 12.66
CA LEU A 765 28.23 -18.56 13.21
C LEU A 765 29.41 -18.64 12.23
N PHE A 766 29.64 -19.80 11.59
CA PHE A 766 30.68 -19.95 10.56
C PHE A 766 30.49 -18.94 9.41
N LYS A 767 29.24 -18.73 8.95
CA LYS A 767 28.96 -17.76 7.90
C LYS A 767 29.34 -16.34 8.34
N ARG A 768 28.97 -15.93 9.57
CA ARG A 768 29.32 -14.59 10.10
C ARG A 768 30.82 -14.40 10.26
N VAL A 769 31.54 -15.44 10.73
CA VAL A 769 33.01 -15.42 10.89
C VAL A 769 33.68 -15.31 9.52
N HIS A 770 33.19 -16.05 8.53
CA HIS A 770 33.68 -15.97 7.14
C HIS A 770 33.41 -14.57 6.51
N GLU A 771 32.27 -13.96 6.77
CA GLU A 771 31.95 -12.58 6.32
C GLU A 771 32.91 -11.54 6.95
N LEU A 772 33.46 -11.83 8.14
CA LEU A 772 34.50 -11.00 8.76
C LEU A 772 35.91 -11.28 8.21
N GLY A 773 36.07 -12.25 7.29
CA GLY A 773 37.34 -12.58 6.66
C GLY A 773 38.17 -13.63 7.37
N TYR A 774 37.58 -14.40 8.31
CA TYR A 774 38.26 -15.48 9.07
C TYR A 774 37.61 -16.82 8.75
N GLU A 775 38.37 -17.90 8.88
CA GLU A 775 37.84 -19.26 8.87
C GLU A 775 37.78 -19.84 10.28
N MET A 776 36.87 -20.78 10.53
CA MET A 776 36.69 -21.36 11.85
C MET A 776 36.48 -22.88 11.78
N GLU A 777 37.21 -23.60 12.57
CA GLU A 777 37.06 -25.06 12.77
C GLU A 777 36.80 -25.38 14.25
N ILE A 778 35.85 -26.26 14.51
CA ILE A 778 35.52 -26.69 15.89
C ILE A 778 35.67 -28.20 15.99
N THR A 779 36.45 -28.64 16.97
CA THR A 779 36.64 -30.08 17.25
C THR A 779 35.37 -30.72 17.84
N ASP A 780 35.17 -32.03 17.61
CA ASP A 780 33.99 -32.73 18.12
C ASP A 780 33.94 -32.74 19.64
N GLU A 781 35.07 -32.75 20.32
CA GLU A 781 35.18 -32.64 21.78
C GLU A 781 34.66 -31.27 22.29
N ALA A 782 34.96 -30.19 21.57
CA ALA A 782 34.44 -28.87 21.89
C ALA A 782 32.93 -28.77 21.67
N LYS A 783 32.39 -29.37 20.60
CA LYS A 783 30.96 -29.50 20.37
C LYS A 783 30.25 -30.28 21.47
N GLU A 784 30.85 -31.39 21.94
CA GLU A 784 30.31 -32.17 23.05
C GLU A 784 30.30 -31.38 24.36
N PHE A 785 31.32 -30.60 24.60
CA PHE A 785 31.38 -29.72 25.78
C PHE A 785 30.24 -28.68 25.72
N VAL A 786 30.07 -27.98 24.61
CA VAL A 786 29.00 -27.00 24.43
C VAL A 786 27.62 -27.67 24.51
N ALA A 787 27.47 -28.91 23.96
CA ALA A 787 26.27 -29.70 24.10
C ALA A 787 25.91 -29.98 25.55
N SER A 788 26.91 -30.43 26.34
CA SER A 788 26.68 -30.76 27.76
C SER A 788 26.35 -29.55 28.63
N LYS A 789 26.90 -28.38 28.35
CA LYS A 789 26.59 -27.11 29.05
C LYS A 789 25.29 -26.44 28.52
N GLY A 790 24.93 -26.68 27.27
CA GLY A 790 23.74 -26.13 26.62
C GLY A 790 22.51 -27.01 26.67
N TYR A 791 22.59 -28.21 27.23
CA TYR A 791 21.45 -29.11 27.40
C TYR A 791 20.90 -29.07 28.82
N ASP A 792 19.61 -28.81 28.90
CA ASP A 792 18.85 -28.91 30.15
C ASP A 792 17.63 -29.80 29.91
N VAL A 793 17.41 -30.78 30.77
CA VAL A 793 16.29 -31.72 30.66
C VAL A 793 14.94 -31.00 30.76
N GLN A 794 14.87 -29.82 31.38
CA GLN A 794 13.64 -29.03 31.54
C GLN A 794 13.40 -28.07 30.40
N PHE A 795 14.47 -27.47 29.87
CA PHE A 795 14.42 -26.41 28.86
C PHE A 795 14.87 -26.87 27.46
N GLY A 796 15.22 -28.16 27.29
CA GLY A 796 15.64 -28.74 26.03
C GLY A 796 16.85 -28.04 25.41
N ALA A 797 16.79 -27.72 24.13
CA ALA A 797 17.84 -27.02 23.40
C ALA A 797 17.81 -25.48 23.56
N ARG A 798 16.89 -24.91 24.37
CA ARG A 798 16.76 -23.44 24.51
C ARG A 798 18.02 -22.77 25.11
N PRO A 799 18.72 -23.38 26.11
CA PRO A 799 19.96 -22.83 26.65
C PRO A 799 21.14 -22.93 25.69
N LEU A 800 21.06 -23.75 24.64
CA LEU A 800 22.17 -24.05 23.73
C LEU A 800 22.70 -22.79 23.04
N LYS A 801 21.81 -21.90 22.62
CA LYS A 801 22.20 -20.66 21.98
C LYS A 801 23.02 -19.75 22.92
N ARG A 802 22.62 -19.71 24.19
CA ARG A 802 23.37 -19.00 25.23
C ARG A 802 24.72 -19.68 25.54
N ALA A 803 24.77 -21.03 25.51
CA ALA A 803 26.02 -21.76 25.69
C ALA A 803 27.01 -21.51 24.54
N ILE A 804 26.53 -21.45 23.29
CA ILE A 804 27.34 -21.07 22.13
C ILE A 804 27.85 -19.62 22.30
N GLN A 805 26.99 -18.70 22.70
CA GLN A 805 27.40 -17.32 22.95
C GLN A 805 28.48 -17.21 24.00
N ASN A 806 28.26 -17.73 25.21
CA ASN A 806 29.16 -17.58 26.34
C ASN A 806 30.49 -18.37 26.17
N HIS A 807 30.49 -19.51 25.48
CA HIS A 807 31.68 -20.35 25.37
C HIS A 807 32.40 -20.20 24.04
N ILE A 808 31.75 -19.75 22.97
CA ILE A 808 32.37 -19.64 21.65
C ILE A 808 32.42 -18.17 21.20
N GLU A 809 31.25 -17.46 21.14
CA GLU A 809 31.22 -16.09 20.60
C GLU A 809 32.01 -15.11 21.48
N ASP A 810 31.91 -15.21 22.80
CA ASP A 810 32.66 -14.33 23.73
C ASP A 810 34.16 -14.53 23.57
N GLY A 811 34.65 -15.78 23.52
CA GLY A 811 36.06 -16.05 23.31
C GLY A 811 36.57 -15.66 21.93
N LEU A 812 35.77 -15.80 20.88
CA LEU A 812 36.07 -15.29 19.53
C LEU A 812 36.16 -13.76 19.52
N SER A 813 35.27 -13.11 20.24
CA SER A 813 35.24 -11.64 20.31
C SER A 813 36.50 -11.10 21.00
N GLU A 814 36.94 -11.72 22.11
CA GLU A 814 38.19 -11.36 22.78
C GLU A 814 39.40 -11.52 21.84
N LEU A 815 39.41 -12.59 21.06
CA LEU A 815 40.52 -12.93 20.16
C LEU A 815 40.58 -11.98 18.94
N ILE A 816 39.44 -11.59 18.41
CA ILE A 816 39.34 -10.60 17.31
C ILE A 816 39.72 -9.21 17.81
N LEU A 817 39.32 -8.83 19.03
CA LEU A 817 39.63 -7.54 19.63
C LEU A 817 41.09 -7.40 20.04
N SER A 818 41.79 -8.51 20.38
CA SER A 818 43.24 -8.49 20.67
C SER A 818 44.11 -8.13 19.47
N GLY A 819 43.54 -8.20 18.24
CA GLY A 819 44.28 -7.91 17.00
C GLY A 819 45.37 -8.95 16.64
N GLU A 820 45.38 -10.10 17.30
CA GLU A 820 46.35 -11.17 17.03
C GLU A 820 46.04 -11.98 15.77
N ILE A 821 44.79 -11.83 15.21
CA ILE A 821 44.31 -12.56 14.02
C ILE A 821 44.39 -11.69 12.79
N LYS A 822 44.91 -12.25 11.70
CA LYS A 822 44.96 -11.62 10.37
C LYS A 822 43.84 -12.16 9.49
N ALA A 823 43.39 -11.34 8.53
CA ALA A 823 42.43 -11.78 7.54
C ALA A 823 42.97 -12.98 6.73
N GLY A 824 42.17 -14.07 6.71
CA GLY A 824 42.55 -15.35 6.09
C GLY A 824 43.03 -16.43 7.07
N ASP A 825 43.25 -16.11 8.36
CA ASP A 825 43.63 -17.08 9.35
C ASP A 825 42.47 -17.99 9.75
N THR A 826 42.74 -19.24 10.08
CA THR A 826 41.78 -20.23 10.57
C THR A 826 41.83 -20.34 12.09
N ILE A 827 40.65 -20.13 12.73
CA ILE A 827 40.50 -20.24 14.18
C ILE A 827 40.08 -21.67 14.53
N LYS A 828 40.93 -22.41 15.22
CA LYS A 828 40.64 -23.77 15.69
C LYS A 828 40.19 -23.74 17.13
N VAL A 829 38.92 -24.12 17.37
CA VAL A 829 38.34 -24.22 18.70
C VAL A 829 38.48 -25.66 19.21
N SER A 830 39.19 -25.86 20.32
CA SER A 830 39.43 -27.16 20.94
C SER A 830 39.09 -27.15 22.43
N LYS A 831 38.88 -28.33 23.01
CA LYS A 831 38.71 -28.49 24.44
C LYS A 831 40.03 -28.93 25.06
N GLU A 832 40.49 -28.24 26.07
CA GLU A 832 41.62 -28.59 26.86
C GLU A 832 41.24 -29.67 27.91
N LYS A 833 42.08 -30.72 28.06
CA LYS A 833 41.86 -31.77 29.05
C LYS A 833 41.87 -31.13 30.44
N ASP A 834 40.83 -31.38 31.23
CA ASP A 834 40.64 -30.86 32.60
C ASP A 834 40.31 -29.36 32.75
N SER A 835 40.01 -28.65 31.65
CA SER A 835 39.56 -27.24 31.69
C SER A 835 38.05 -27.13 31.49
N GLU A 836 37.44 -26.17 32.20
CA GLU A 836 36.04 -25.75 31.97
C GLU A 836 35.90 -24.71 30.86
N LYS A 837 36.98 -24.37 30.17
CA LYS A 837 37.00 -23.39 29.07
C LYS A 837 37.46 -24.03 27.77
N LEU A 838 36.99 -23.44 26.66
CA LEU A 838 37.49 -23.78 25.33
C LEU A 838 38.79 -23.02 25.03
N LYS A 839 39.67 -23.66 24.28
CA LYS A 839 40.91 -23.07 23.79
C LYS A 839 40.75 -22.68 22.33
N PHE A 840 41.25 -21.51 22.00
CA PHE A 840 41.25 -20.97 20.66
C PHE A 840 42.68 -20.92 20.15
N ASP A 841 43.00 -21.69 19.13
CA ASP A 841 44.33 -21.71 18.50
C ASP A 841 44.21 -21.06 17.11
N ILE A 842 45.15 -20.18 16.78
CA ILE A 842 45.22 -19.52 15.48
C ILE A 842 46.13 -20.35 14.57
N VAL A 843 45.62 -20.76 13.44
CA VAL A 843 46.39 -21.43 12.38
C VAL A 843 46.50 -20.40 11.24
N SER A 844 47.73 -19.88 11.07
CA SER A 844 48.01 -18.91 10.00
C SER A 844 47.86 -19.57 8.65
N ALA A 845 47.15 -18.92 7.71
CA ALA A 845 47.18 -19.34 6.32
C ALA A 845 48.61 -19.19 5.77
N GLU A 846 49.26 -20.30 5.33
CA GLU A 846 50.56 -20.27 4.67
C GLU A 846 50.51 -19.50 3.33
#